data_7a6a8aa06b8ddcff78c6bbb56d1a43b4
#
_entry.id   7a6a8aa06b8ddcff78c6bbb56d1a43b4
#
_cell.length_a   1.000
_cell.length_b   1.000
_cell.length_c   1.000
_cell.angle_alpha   90.00
_cell.angle_beta   90.00
_cell.angle_gamma   90.00
#
_symmetry.space_group_name_H-M   'P 1'
#
loop_
_entity.id
_entity.type
_entity.pdbx_description
1 polymer ?
#
loop_
_entity_poly.entity_id
_entity_poly.type
_entity_poly.pdbx_seq_one_letter_code
_entity_poly.pdbx_strand_id
1 'polypeptide(L)'
;VAKKAAKKTAKKTAKKTAKKTAKKTAKKTAKKTAKKTAKKTASKTVKKKAGSIPSGDYDLVVVESPSKAKTIKKYLGKGYQVVASNGHIKDLPKSKLGVDVKENFEIDLVPITGKKDKIERIQELAKGANIIYLAPDMDREGEAIAHHIAEEIGKKKKIYRVVFNAVTKAAVNHAIENPVELNRHMYDSQKTRRVLDRLVGYKISPILWDKVQRGISAGRVQSVALRLTSEREDEIKAFVPEQWFSIHGEMNKDKTAFEFKYYGESASKKNDLTDEEETKKIVKDVKGKEYKIKEVKKRERKQNPTPPFTTSKLQQEAANKLGFTAKRTMMVAQKLYEGIQLRDHGMQGLITYMRTDSVRIAPESLSSLREFIQKKYGKDYLPSSPNEYKKKGSNKVQDAHEAIRPTSLTFTPDEVRGDLEPDQQKLYELIWNKFVSSQMGQAIIDQTSVTFENSGHFFKCSGSIIKFPGFRTVYLEAAAEKASKRGGNDDEDEIQASAKAGLLPELKEGESIKAFKEAKELEHWTSPPPRYNEASIVKEMEEQGIGRPSTYASIISNIQDRGYVEKIENRFVPTELGQVVCKMLVQSFPDVMNVKFTAGVEELLDKIEEGEIGWKKVLKDFWSKFEVTLEKAKEEMKNLKKQLIPTGINCKKCEDGEYHIKWGRNGQFLACSNYPDCNSTHDFKKDLEGTIHILPKNYFHDPCPTCGKRLEVKTGRYGRFVRCEDYPHCETTLPYTLPIVCPDCKIGKFAEKKSRYGKYFYGCTNYPECTNALWSRPYKNDCPSCGYAIMGYRETKREGKQLQCPKCKFKVDWEDTKFGKEEAAKQKSEEESVKESS
;
A
#
# COMPACT_ATOMS: atom_id res chain seq x y z
N VAL A 1 -40.53 47.43 52.82
CA VAL A 1 -39.85 46.15 53.18
C VAL A 1 -39.36 45.45 51.91
N ALA A 2 -40.08 45.41 50.80
CA ALA A 2 -39.69 44.67 49.56
C ALA A 2 -38.42 45.25 48.86
N LYS A 3 -38.19 46.56 48.87
CA LYS A 3 -36.98 47.17 48.23
C LYS A 3 -35.67 46.88 48.96
N LYS A 4 -35.68 46.54 50.26
CA LYS A 4 -34.54 46.21 51.09
C LYS A 4 -34.13 44.73 50.89
N ALA A 5 -35.10 43.83 50.60
CA ALA A 5 -34.84 42.41 50.29
C ALA A 5 -34.20 42.19 48.92
N ALA A 6 -34.67 42.90 47.90
CA ALA A 6 -34.09 42.85 46.54
C ALA A 6 -32.62 43.33 46.47
N LYS A 7 -32.28 44.41 47.25
CA LYS A 7 -30.91 44.89 47.30
C LYS A 7 -29.94 43.94 48.03
N LYS A 8 -30.40 43.15 49.02
CA LYS A 8 -29.61 42.14 49.72
C LYS A 8 -29.37 40.90 48.86
N THR A 9 -30.33 40.48 48.01
CA THR A 9 -30.20 39.34 47.09
C THR A 9 -29.26 39.67 45.92
N ALA A 10 -29.37 40.89 45.35
CA ALA A 10 -28.47 41.34 44.28
C ALA A 10 -27.00 41.46 44.77
N LYS A 11 -26.76 41.94 45.99
CA LYS A 11 -25.42 42.02 46.58
C LYS A 11 -24.82 40.64 46.92
N LYS A 12 -25.66 39.61 47.28
CA LYS A 12 -25.22 38.24 47.50
C LYS A 12 -24.87 37.53 46.17
N THR A 13 -25.62 37.78 45.09
CA THR A 13 -25.40 37.21 43.78
C THR A 13 -24.12 37.81 43.15
N ALA A 14 -23.93 39.12 43.20
CA ALA A 14 -22.73 39.79 42.74
C ALA A 14 -21.44 39.31 43.48
N LYS A 15 -21.53 39.13 44.82
CA LYS A 15 -20.41 38.56 45.59
C LYS A 15 -20.10 37.10 45.30
N LYS A 16 -21.10 36.26 44.93
CA LYS A 16 -20.92 34.87 44.48
C LYS A 16 -20.28 34.80 43.08
N THR A 17 -20.68 35.69 42.18
CA THR A 17 -20.15 35.75 40.81
C THR A 17 -18.71 36.26 40.80
N ALA A 18 -18.39 37.33 41.58
CA ALA A 18 -17.02 37.82 41.75
C ALA A 18 -16.10 36.74 42.36
N LYS A 19 -16.55 35.99 43.38
CA LYS A 19 -15.77 34.90 43.98
C LYS A 19 -15.57 33.70 43.01
N LYS A 20 -16.53 33.41 42.11
CA LYS A 20 -16.37 32.37 41.04
C LYS A 20 -15.41 32.84 39.97
N THR A 21 -15.43 34.13 39.57
CA THR A 21 -14.53 34.67 38.56
C THR A 21 -13.08 34.75 39.08
N ALA A 22 -12.88 35.21 40.31
CA ALA A 22 -11.58 35.23 40.98
C ALA A 22 -10.98 33.83 41.15
N LYS A 23 -11.78 32.82 41.50
CA LYS A 23 -11.35 31.41 41.60
C LYS A 23 -11.02 30.79 40.20
N LYS A 24 -11.71 31.19 39.13
CA LYS A 24 -11.39 30.77 37.76
C LYS A 24 -10.12 31.44 37.23
N THR A 25 -9.89 32.70 37.57
CA THR A 25 -8.66 33.44 37.17
C THR A 25 -7.43 32.94 37.94
N ALA A 26 -7.55 32.72 39.26
CA ALA A 26 -6.49 32.11 40.05
C ALA A 26 -6.13 30.68 39.60
N LYS A 27 -7.13 29.86 39.26
CA LYS A 27 -6.87 28.52 38.70
C LYS A 27 -6.26 28.55 37.27
N LYS A 28 -6.56 29.58 36.46
CA LYS A 28 -5.91 29.77 35.15
C LYS A 28 -4.48 30.26 35.27
N THR A 29 -4.19 31.14 36.26
CA THR A 29 -2.84 31.66 36.51
C THR A 29 -1.96 30.57 37.14
N ALA A 30 -2.45 29.85 38.13
CA ALA A 30 -1.74 28.71 38.72
C ALA A 30 -1.44 27.59 37.67
N LYS A 31 -2.39 27.28 36.74
CA LYS A 31 -2.15 26.35 35.64
C LYS A 31 -1.18 26.87 34.59
N LYS A 32 -1.08 28.22 34.40
CA LYS A 32 -0.06 28.81 33.50
C LYS A 32 1.33 28.85 34.16
N THR A 33 1.41 29.06 35.45
CA THR A 33 2.68 29.08 36.20
C THR A 33 3.21 27.66 36.37
N ALA A 34 2.37 26.67 36.71
CA ALA A 34 2.76 25.26 36.77
C ALA A 34 3.17 24.72 35.39
N LYS A 35 2.53 25.17 34.30
CA LYS A 35 2.94 24.80 32.91
C LYS A 35 4.25 25.50 32.48
N LYS A 36 4.57 26.70 33.02
CA LYS A 36 5.86 27.36 32.77
C LYS A 36 6.99 26.74 33.60
N THR A 37 6.74 26.32 34.84
CA THR A 37 7.71 25.64 35.68
C THR A 37 7.98 24.19 35.19
N ALA A 38 6.96 23.45 34.84
CA ALA A 38 7.12 22.12 34.22
C ALA A 38 7.83 22.18 32.86
N LYS A 39 7.63 23.26 32.05
CA LYS A 39 8.40 23.48 30.83
C LYS A 39 9.86 23.90 31.08
N LYS A 40 10.18 24.54 32.19
CA LYS A 40 11.56 24.90 32.59
C LYS A 40 12.30 23.70 33.19
N THR A 41 11.63 22.77 33.87
CA THR A 41 12.24 21.56 34.43
C THR A 41 12.37 20.44 33.38
N ALA A 42 11.43 20.33 32.43
CA ALA A 42 11.56 19.38 31.30
C ALA A 42 12.59 19.82 30.24
N SER A 43 13.04 21.08 30.25
CA SER A 43 14.09 21.55 29.32
C SER A 43 15.52 21.34 29.85
N LYS A 44 15.69 20.79 31.06
CA LYS A 44 17.01 20.48 31.65
C LYS A 44 17.44 19.02 31.47
N THR A 45 16.67 18.22 30.77
CA THR A 45 17.06 16.82 30.45
C THR A 45 17.71 16.77 29.08
N VAL A 46 19.04 16.64 29.10
CA VAL A 46 19.89 16.21 27.98
C VAL A 46 19.91 17.19 26.79
N LYS A 47 20.59 18.29 26.91
CA LYS A 47 21.45 18.77 25.82
C LYS A 47 22.49 17.64 25.58
N LYS A 48 22.20 16.67 24.70
CA LYS A 48 23.25 15.92 24.03
C LYS A 48 24.21 16.98 23.49
N LYS A 49 25.46 16.97 23.95
CA LYS A 49 26.53 17.81 23.45
C LYS A 49 26.41 17.83 21.93
N ALA A 50 26.01 18.93 21.33
CA ALA A 50 26.30 19.18 19.92
C ALA A 50 27.79 18.93 19.81
N GLY A 51 28.19 17.95 19.00
CA GLY A 51 29.60 17.64 18.82
C GLY A 51 30.31 18.94 18.47
N SER A 52 31.45 19.21 19.11
CA SER A 52 32.27 20.39 18.85
C SER A 52 32.42 20.59 17.35
N ILE A 53 32.36 21.83 16.86
CA ILE A 53 32.71 22.13 15.48
C ILE A 53 34.17 21.70 15.33
N PRO A 54 34.48 20.82 14.36
CA PRO A 54 35.87 20.41 14.16
C PRO A 54 36.71 21.64 13.83
N SER A 55 37.75 21.86 14.57
CA SER A 55 38.80 22.81 14.21
C SER A 55 39.69 22.11 13.19
N GLY A 56 39.71 22.57 11.95
CA GLY A 56 40.57 21.99 10.90
C GLY A 56 40.00 22.19 9.49
N ASP A 57 40.83 21.88 8.55
CA ASP A 57 40.56 21.92 7.11
C ASP A 57 39.70 20.71 6.70
N TYR A 58 38.46 20.90 6.29
CA TYR A 58 37.57 19.82 5.88
C TYR A 58 36.56 20.25 4.81
N ASP A 59 36.11 19.29 4.04
CA ASP A 59 34.98 19.40 3.13
C ASP A 59 33.70 18.88 3.78
N LEU A 60 32.57 19.49 3.48
CA LEU A 60 31.27 19.12 4.02
C LEU A 60 30.47 18.31 2.98
N VAL A 61 30.03 17.11 3.35
CA VAL A 61 29.12 16.32 2.55
C VAL A 61 27.75 16.28 3.22
N VAL A 62 26.70 16.72 2.54
CA VAL A 62 25.32 16.72 3.06
C VAL A 62 24.51 15.68 2.30
N VAL A 63 23.95 14.70 3.03
CA VAL A 63 23.11 13.63 2.52
C VAL A 63 21.70 13.72 3.09
N GLU A 64 20.78 12.93 2.57
CA GLU A 64 19.38 12.99 3.04
C GLU A 64 19.11 12.12 4.27
N SER A 65 19.84 11.02 4.48
CA SER A 65 19.55 10.06 5.57
C SER A 65 20.74 9.81 6.49
N PRO A 66 20.50 9.50 7.79
CA PRO A 66 21.56 9.16 8.74
C PRO A 66 22.30 7.86 8.39
N SER A 67 21.64 6.90 7.77
CA SER A 67 22.26 5.63 7.32
C SER A 67 23.29 5.92 6.25
N LYS A 68 22.90 6.65 5.21
CA LYS A 68 23.78 7.08 4.12
C LYS A 68 24.96 7.91 4.63
N ALA A 69 24.72 8.79 5.63
CA ALA A 69 25.79 9.56 6.25
C ALA A 69 26.84 8.68 6.93
N LYS A 70 26.40 7.64 7.64
CA LYS A 70 27.33 6.68 8.30
C LYS A 70 28.17 5.92 7.28
N THR A 71 27.56 5.45 6.22
CA THR A 71 28.22 4.70 5.15
C THR A 71 29.25 5.56 4.44
N ILE A 72 28.86 6.73 3.95
CA ILE A 72 29.73 7.65 3.19
C ILE A 72 30.89 8.16 4.05
N LYS A 73 30.66 8.47 5.33
CA LYS A 73 31.74 8.89 6.24
C LYS A 73 32.83 7.84 6.40
N LYS A 74 32.47 6.55 6.40
CA LYS A 74 33.45 5.47 6.42
C LYS A 74 34.28 5.37 5.14
N TYR A 75 33.68 5.72 4.00
CA TYR A 75 34.37 5.68 2.71
C TYR A 75 35.35 6.86 2.50
N LEU A 76 34.95 8.08 2.89
CA LEU A 76 35.71 9.31 2.63
C LEU A 76 36.79 9.60 3.69
N GLY A 77 36.68 9.08 4.90
CA GLY A 77 37.74 9.22 5.92
C GLY A 77 37.80 10.59 6.62
N LYS A 78 39.02 11.02 7.02
CA LYS A 78 39.23 12.16 7.96
C LYS A 78 38.99 13.54 7.37
N GLY A 79 39.29 13.79 6.10
CA GLY A 79 39.15 15.11 5.44
C GLY A 79 37.72 15.57 5.17
N TYR A 80 36.72 14.77 5.52
CA TYR A 80 35.32 15.07 5.24
C TYR A 80 34.47 15.06 6.50
N GLN A 81 33.55 16.00 6.59
CA GLN A 81 32.43 15.99 7.54
C GLN A 81 31.14 15.59 6.82
N VAL A 82 30.46 14.55 7.30
CA VAL A 82 29.22 14.05 6.66
C VAL A 82 28.04 14.26 7.60
N VAL A 83 27.02 14.98 7.13
CA VAL A 83 25.80 15.29 7.90
C VAL A 83 24.54 14.94 7.12
N ALA A 84 23.47 14.54 7.83
CA ALA A 84 22.18 14.22 7.23
C ALA A 84 21.14 15.34 7.47
N SER A 85 20.42 15.75 6.41
CA SER A 85 19.26 16.64 6.46
C SER A 85 18.00 15.96 7.01
N ASN A 86 17.96 14.61 6.98
CA ASN A 86 16.79 13.77 7.30
C ASN A 86 15.61 14.05 6.34
N GLY A 87 15.84 14.16 5.05
CA GLY A 87 14.89 14.50 4.01
C GLY A 87 14.75 16.02 3.83
N HIS A 88 13.62 16.47 3.29
CA HIS A 88 13.37 17.90 3.06
C HIS A 88 13.49 18.72 4.33
N ILE A 89 14.08 19.92 4.20
CA ILE A 89 14.24 20.89 5.29
C ILE A 89 13.23 22.03 5.22
N LYS A 90 12.74 22.34 4.00
CA LYS A 90 11.69 23.33 3.70
C LYS A 90 10.51 22.69 3.00
N ASP A 91 9.34 23.27 3.15
CA ASP A 91 8.12 22.91 2.43
C ASP A 91 7.13 24.09 2.45
N LEU A 92 6.06 23.99 1.64
CA LEU A 92 4.96 24.94 1.69
C LEU A 92 4.29 24.97 3.07
N PRO A 93 3.80 26.12 3.55
CA PRO A 93 3.17 26.24 4.86
C PRO A 93 1.92 25.37 4.98
N LYS A 94 1.71 24.77 6.17
CA LYS A 94 0.56 23.86 6.40
C LYS A 94 -0.80 24.57 6.46
N SER A 95 -0.82 25.83 6.91
CA SER A 95 -2.04 26.60 7.19
C SER A 95 -2.44 27.57 6.09
N LYS A 96 -1.58 27.76 5.08
CA LYS A 96 -1.79 28.65 3.94
C LYS A 96 -1.59 27.89 2.63
N LEU A 97 -2.08 28.45 1.52
CA LEU A 97 -1.80 27.93 0.19
C LEU A 97 -0.28 27.94 -0.08
N GLY A 98 0.39 29.06 0.24
CA GLY A 98 1.83 29.24 0.07
C GLY A 98 2.28 29.33 -1.38
N VAL A 99 1.34 29.62 -2.31
CA VAL A 99 1.59 29.81 -3.74
C VAL A 99 0.83 31.05 -4.15
N ASP A 100 1.51 32.02 -4.75
CA ASP A 100 0.86 33.20 -5.32
C ASP A 100 0.43 32.91 -6.77
N VAL A 101 -0.85 32.64 -6.96
CA VAL A 101 -1.41 32.31 -8.27
C VAL A 101 -1.58 33.54 -9.18
N LYS A 102 -1.47 34.78 -8.63
CA LYS A 102 -1.60 36.03 -9.35
C LYS A 102 -0.23 36.54 -9.85
N GLU A 103 0.82 36.33 -9.06
CA GLU A 103 2.18 36.78 -9.33
C GLU A 103 3.12 35.60 -9.69
N ASN A 104 2.93 35.06 -10.89
CA ASN A 104 3.85 34.06 -11.48
C ASN A 104 4.12 32.79 -10.67
N PHE A 105 3.20 32.38 -9.78
CA PHE A 105 3.28 31.14 -8.99
C PHE A 105 4.51 31.10 -8.05
N GLU A 106 4.92 32.26 -7.56
CA GLU A 106 5.97 32.31 -6.53
C GLU A 106 5.53 31.53 -5.28
N ILE A 107 6.48 30.81 -4.67
CA ILE A 107 6.21 29.91 -3.54
C ILE A 107 6.83 30.46 -2.25
N ASP A 108 6.03 30.39 -1.18
CA ASP A 108 6.46 30.69 0.19
C ASP A 108 6.94 29.41 0.86
N LEU A 109 8.25 29.17 0.86
CA LEU A 109 8.87 28.01 1.49
C LEU A 109 9.24 28.32 2.94
N VAL A 110 8.74 27.51 3.86
CA VAL A 110 9.03 27.65 5.30
C VAL A 110 9.76 26.41 5.83
N PRO A 111 10.64 26.57 6.83
CA PRO A 111 11.27 25.44 7.49
C PRO A 111 10.24 24.45 8.05
N ILE A 112 10.42 23.17 7.79
CA ILE A 112 9.55 22.11 8.29
C ILE A 112 9.69 22.04 9.82
N THR A 113 8.55 21.92 10.51
CA THR A 113 8.52 21.83 11.99
C THR A 113 9.44 20.73 12.50
N GLY A 114 10.38 21.06 13.38
CA GLY A 114 11.37 20.14 13.95
C GLY A 114 12.64 19.98 13.10
N LYS A 115 12.83 20.75 12.02
CA LYS A 115 14.04 20.75 11.19
C LYS A 115 15.02 21.89 11.51
N LYS A 116 14.61 22.84 12.36
CA LYS A 116 15.43 24.01 12.69
C LYS A 116 16.84 23.64 13.18
N ASP A 117 16.93 22.72 14.14
CA ASP A 117 18.22 22.25 14.67
C ASP A 117 19.11 21.58 13.58
N LYS A 118 18.51 21.01 12.54
CA LYS A 118 19.24 20.41 11.42
C LYS A 118 19.77 21.46 10.47
N ILE A 119 18.95 22.45 10.16
CA ILE A 119 19.35 23.61 9.34
C ILE A 119 20.51 24.34 10.03
N GLU A 120 20.36 24.71 11.30
CA GLU A 120 21.39 25.39 12.08
C GLU A 120 22.71 24.57 12.09
N ARG A 121 22.62 23.26 12.30
CA ARG A 121 23.80 22.38 12.27
C ARG A 121 24.49 22.32 10.90
N ILE A 122 23.74 22.27 9.82
CA ILE A 122 24.30 22.31 8.45
C ILE A 122 24.98 23.66 8.22
N GLN A 123 24.35 24.77 8.58
CA GLN A 123 24.91 26.11 8.44
C GLN A 123 26.18 26.30 9.27
N GLU A 124 26.22 25.78 10.51
CA GLU A 124 27.42 25.81 11.36
C GLU A 124 28.60 25.08 10.71
N LEU A 125 28.36 23.85 10.22
CA LEU A 125 29.39 23.06 9.54
C LEU A 125 29.82 23.70 8.23
N ALA A 126 28.89 24.28 7.47
CA ALA A 126 29.21 24.96 6.20
C ALA A 126 30.11 26.18 6.37
N LYS A 127 30.04 26.89 7.52
CA LYS A 127 30.93 28.03 7.80
C LYS A 127 32.40 27.66 7.79
N GLY A 128 32.73 26.48 8.37
CA GLY A 128 34.12 26.00 8.48
C GLY A 128 34.60 25.15 7.29
N ALA A 129 33.73 24.77 6.38
CA ALA A 129 34.07 23.91 5.24
C ALA A 129 34.67 24.68 4.07
N ASN A 130 35.62 24.06 3.36
CA ASN A 130 36.22 24.62 2.13
C ASN A 130 35.26 24.45 0.96
N ILE A 131 34.84 23.23 0.70
CA ILE A 131 33.90 22.85 -0.34
C ILE A 131 32.71 22.15 0.29
N ILE A 132 31.53 22.33 -0.27
CA ILE A 132 30.31 21.70 0.17
C ILE A 132 29.77 20.82 -0.96
N TYR A 133 29.64 19.52 -0.67
CA TYR A 133 29.10 18.52 -1.57
C TYR A 133 27.68 18.15 -1.13
N LEU A 134 26.69 18.36 -2.01
CA LEU A 134 25.31 17.97 -1.79
C LEU A 134 25.05 16.62 -2.45
N ALA A 135 24.90 15.59 -1.63
CA ALA A 135 24.76 14.19 -2.04
C ALA A 135 23.43 13.52 -1.63
N PRO A 136 22.24 14.18 -1.72
CA PRO A 136 20.95 13.50 -1.70
C PRO A 136 20.81 12.51 -2.86
N ASP A 137 19.69 11.78 -2.90
CA ASP A 137 19.40 10.83 -3.97
C ASP A 137 19.38 11.51 -5.36
N MET A 138 19.51 10.70 -6.40
CA MET A 138 19.66 11.19 -7.78
C MET A 138 18.33 11.57 -8.46
N ASP A 139 17.20 11.51 -7.76
CA ASP A 139 15.89 11.87 -8.28
C ASP A 139 15.53 13.37 -8.05
N ARG A 140 14.41 13.80 -8.62
CA ARG A 140 13.88 15.19 -8.48
C ARG A 140 13.72 15.61 -7.02
N GLU A 141 13.35 14.68 -6.13
CA GLU A 141 13.17 14.97 -4.72
C GLU A 141 14.52 15.26 -4.04
N GLY A 142 15.56 14.47 -4.37
CA GLY A 142 16.91 14.71 -3.91
C GLY A 142 17.49 16.03 -4.44
N GLU A 143 17.20 16.38 -5.68
CA GLU A 143 17.62 17.66 -6.25
C GLU A 143 16.98 18.86 -5.56
N ALA A 144 15.68 18.76 -5.22
CA ALA A 144 14.99 19.78 -4.44
C ALA A 144 15.55 19.91 -3.02
N ILE A 145 15.93 18.80 -2.38
CA ILE A 145 16.62 18.83 -1.09
C ILE A 145 17.95 19.57 -1.21
N ALA A 146 18.73 19.29 -2.26
CA ALA A 146 20.01 19.94 -2.52
C ALA A 146 19.86 21.44 -2.72
N HIS A 147 18.91 21.88 -3.56
CA HIS A 147 18.61 23.30 -3.76
C HIS A 147 18.20 24.01 -2.47
N HIS A 148 17.29 23.42 -1.68
CA HIS A 148 16.88 24.02 -0.40
C HIS A 148 18.03 24.14 0.60
N ILE A 149 18.97 23.19 0.60
CA ILE A 149 20.17 23.25 1.45
C ILE A 149 21.11 24.34 0.95
N ALA A 150 21.34 24.43 -0.36
CA ALA A 150 22.18 25.46 -0.97
C ALA A 150 21.66 26.87 -0.67
N GLU A 151 20.34 27.10 -0.73
CA GLU A 151 19.71 28.37 -0.33
C GLU A 151 19.97 28.72 1.14
N GLU A 152 19.90 27.76 2.07
CA GLU A 152 20.14 27.99 3.50
C GLU A 152 21.62 28.25 3.83
N ILE A 153 22.55 27.70 3.03
CA ILE A 153 24.00 27.95 3.19
C ILE A 153 24.38 29.29 2.59
N GLY A 154 23.73 29.69 1.49
CA GLY A 154 23.97 30.97 0.79
C GLY A 154 25.14 30.96 -0.20
N LYS A 155 25.21 31.99 -1.06
CA LYS A 155 26.05 32.07 -2.25
C LYS A 155 27.56 32.23 -2.02
N LYS A 156 28.01 32.45 -0.76
CA LYS A 156 29.43 32.71 -0.46
C LYS A 156 30.36 31.51 -0.44
N LYS A 157 29.79 30.29 -0.57
CA LYS A 157 30.50 29.00 -0.50
C LYS A 157 30.53 28.30 -1.85
N LYS A 158 31.58 27.53 -2.09
CA LYS A 158 31.64 26.62 -3.24
C LYS A 158 30.77 25.41 -2.94
N ILE A 159 29.68 25.25 -3.70
CA ILE A 159 28.67 24.18 -3.52
C ILE A 159 28.60 23.39 -4.81
N TYR A 160 28.73 22.07 -4.70
CA TYR A 160 28.61 21.14 -5.81
C TYR A 160 27.60 20.05 -5.52
N ARG A 161 27.00 19.49 -6.53
CA ARG A 161 26.15 18.31 -6.50
C ARG A 161 27.00 17.07 -6.71
N VAL A 162 26.75 16.02 -5.93
CA VAL A 162 27.38 14.71 -6.05
C VAL A 162 26.31 13.65 -6.27
N VAL A 163 26.40 12.93 -7.39
CA VAL A 163 25.41 11.96 -7.84
C VAL A 163 26.06 10.58 -8.04
N PHE A 164 25.44 9.53 -7.49
CA PHE A 164 25.90 8.16 -7.65
C PHE A 164 24.72 7.18 -7.65
N ASN A 165 24.78 6.17 -8.50
CA ASN A 165 23.76 5.12 -8.64
C ASN A 165 23.79 4.09 -7.52
N ALA A 166 24.93 3.94 -6.83
CA ALA A 166 25.13 2.96 -5.78
C ALA A 166 25.96 3.54 -4.64
N VAL A 167 25.63 3.18 -3.40
CA VAL A 167 26.41 3.61 -2.23
C VAL A 167 27.56 2.62 -2.00
N THR A 168 28.53 2.64 -2.92
CA THR A 168 29.80 1.87 -2.84
C THR A 168 30.98 2.83 -2.70
N LYS A 169 32.12 2.34 -2.17
CA LYS A 169 33.31 3.17 -1.99
C LYS A 169 33.79 3.77 -3.33
N ALA A 170 33.85 2.93 -4.37
CA ALA A 170 34.28 3.35 -5.70
C ALA A 170 33.36 4.42 -6.30
N ALA A 171 32.03 4.19 -6.28
CA ALA A 171 31.05 5.13 -6.84
C ALA A 171 31.03 6.46 -6.09
N VAL A 172 31.13 6.44 -4.76
CA VAL A 172 31.17 7.67 -3.94
C VAL A 172 32.45 8.46 -4.17
N ASN A 173 33.62 7.81 -4.22
CA ASN A 173 34.89 8.51 -4.49
C ASN A 173 34.89 9.11 -5.90
N HIS A 174 34.50 8.34 -6.89
CA HIS A 174 34.40 8.84 -8.27
C HIS A 174 33.48 10.06 -8.40
N ALA A 175 32.33 10.05 -7.70
CA ALA A 175 31.37 11.15 -7.72
C ALA A 175 31.89 12.40 -6.97
N ILE A 176 32.73 12.26 -5.94
CA ILE A 176 33.40 13.38 -5.25
C ILE A 176 34.52 13.99 -6.13
N GLU A 177 35.21 13.13 -6.88
CA GLU A 177 36.25 13.57 -7.82
C GLU A 177 35.66 14.24 -9.05
N ASN A 178 34.44 13.91 -9.44
CA ASN A 178 33.72 14.45 -10.60
C ASN A 178 32.39 15.10 -10.18
N PRO A 179 32.41 16.17 -9.37
CA PRO A 179 31.20 16.82 -8.91
C PRO A 179 30.55 17.61 -10.06
N VAL A 180 29.24 17.77 -10.01
CA VAL A 180 28.44 18.48 -11.01
C VAL A 180 27.77 19.71 -10.39
N GLU A 181 27.21 20.58 -11.20
CA GLU A 181 26.37 21.68 -10.73
C GLU A 181 24.96 21.19 -10.35
N LEU A 182 24.25 21.99 -9.55
CA LEU A 182 22.85 21.77 -9.22
C LEU A 182 21.99 21.89 -10.48
N ASN A 183 21.14 20.90 -10.71
CA ASN A 183 20.26 20.85 -11.88
C ASN A 183 18.98 21.66 -11.62
N ARG A 184 18.91 22.83 -12.24
CA ARG A 184 17.77 23.74 -12.12
C ARG A 184 16.49 23.17 -12.71
N HIS A 185 16.56 22.43 -13.80
CA HIS A 185 15.39 21.87 -14.47
C HIS A 185 14.73 20.74 -13.64
N MET A 186 15.54 19.87 -13.04
CA MET A 186 15.03 18.86 -12.09
C MET A 186 14.34 19.52 -10.89
N TYR A 187 14.94 20.57 -10.33
CA TYR A 187 14.32 21.34 -9.24
C TYR A 187 13.00 21.99 -9.68
N ASP A 188 12.96 22.64 -10.82
CA ASP A 188 11.75 23.28 -11.34
C ASP A 188 10.64 22.27 -11.65
N SER A 189 10.99 21.05 -12.10
CA SER A 189 10.05 19.95 -12.26
C SER A 189 9.43 19.51 -10.91
N GLN A 190 10.26 19.29 -9.89
CA GLN A 190 9.79 18.95 -8.55
C GLN A 190 8.93 20.07 -7.94
N LYS A 191 9.36 21.32 -8.07
CA LYS A 191 8.64 22.52 -7.64
C LYS A 191 7.26 22.60 -8.29
N THR A 192 7.19 22.40 -9.61
CA THR A 192 5.93 22.40 -10.38
C THR A 192 4.99 21.33 -9.89
N ARG A 193 5.47 20.11 -9.73
CA ARG A 193 4.69 19.02 -9.16
C ARG A 193 4.15 19.39 -7.78
N ARG A 194 5.00 19.93 -6.90
CA ARG A 194 4.61 20.31 -5.54
C ARG A 194 3.53 21.40 -5.53
N VAL A 195 3.62 22.36 -6.45
CA VAL A 195 2.63 23.43 -6.63
C VAL A 195 1.31 22.85 -7.15
N LEU A 196 1.33 22.01 -8.20
CA LEU A 196 0.12 21.36 -8.72
C LEU A 196 -0.61 20.55 -7.66
N ASP A 197 0.11 19.70 -6.93
CA ASP A 197 -0.47 18.89 -5.87
C ASP A 197 -1.03 19.75 -4.72
N ARG A 198 -0.40 20.90 -4.44
CA ARG A 198 -0.87 21.89 -3.47
C ARG A 198 -2.14 22.58 -3.95
N LEU A 199 -2.18 23.05 -5.18
CA LEU A 199 -3.35 23.73 -5.74
C LEU A 199 -4.58 22.81 -5.72
N VAL A 200 -4.45 21.61 -6.25
CA VAL A 200 -5.53 20.62 -6.28
C VAL A 200 -5.95 20.24 -4.86
N GLY A 201 -5.02 19.80 -4.02
CA GLY A 201 -5.34 19.31 -2.68
C GLY A 201 -5.90 20.38 -1.75
N TYR A 202 -5.35 21.58 -1.79
CA TYR A 202 -5.73 22.67 -0.89
C TYR A 202 -7.03 23.37 -1.31
N LYS A 203 -7.35 23.39 -2.61
CA LYS A 203 -8.56 24.03 -3.12
C LYS A 203 -9.75 23.09 -3.15
N ILE A 204 -9.59 21.82 -3.53
CA ILE A 204 -10.70 20.85 -3.60
C ILE A 204 -11.09 20.33 -2.21
N SER A 205 -10.10 20.03 -1.33
CA SER A 205 -10.40 19.41 -0.02
C SER A 205 -11.38 20.21 0.85
N PRO A 206 -11.34 21.57 0.94
CA PRO A 206 -12.33 22.34 1.68
C PRO A 206 -13.74 22.19 1.13
N ILE A 207 -13.91 22.07 -0.20
CA ILE A 207 -15.22 21.85 -0.83
C ILE A 207 -15.79 20.50 -0.38
N LEU A 208 -14.96 19.45 -0.40
CA LEU A 208 -15.35 18.14 0.12
C LEU A 208 -15.68 18.19 1.62
N TRP A 209 -14.98 19.02 2.41
CA TRP A 209 -15.30 19.18 3.84
C TRP A 209 -16.65 19.86 4.05
N ASP A 210 -17.03 20.78 3.20
CA ASP A 210 -18.35 21.41 3.25
C ASP A 210 -19.45 20.45 2.79
N LYS A 211 -19.26 19.77 1.67
CA LYS A 211 -20.28 18.97 1.00
C LYS A 211 -20.43 17.54 1.54
N VAL A 212 -19.35 16.91 2.06
CA VAL A 212 -19.35 15.51 2.52
C VAL A 212 -18.99 15.40 4.01
N GLN A 213 -17.70 15.50 4.37
CA GLN A 213 -17.26 15.46 5.78
C GLN A 213 -15.87 16.04 5.96
N ARG A 214 -15.57 16.51 7.20
CA ARG A 214 -14.24 17.01 7.55
C ARG A 214 -13.20 15.90 7.60
N GLY A 215 -11.99 16.21 7.09
CA GLY A 215 -10.82 15.33 7.18
C GLY A 215 -10.55 14.45 5.95
N ILE A 216 -11.47 14.43 4.99
CA ILE A 216 -11.21 13.85 3.66
C ILE A 216 -10.38 14.80 2.80
N SER A 217 -9.70 14.29 1.80
CA SER A 217 -8.87 15.11 0.91
C SER A 217 -8.91 14.60 -0.52
N ALA A 218 -8.87 15.52 -1.47
CA ALA A 218 -8.56 15.20 -2.86
C ALA A 218 -7.07 15.41 -3.14
N GLY A 219 -6.56 14.74 -4.15
CA GLY A 219 -5.22 14.95 -4.67
C GLY A 219 -5.14 14.42 -6.09
N ARG A 220 -4.42 15.11 -6.96
CA ARG A 220 -4.37 14.83 -8.39
C ARG A 220 -4.19 13.34 -8.71
N VAL A 221 -3.15 12.72 -8.22
CA VAL A 221 -2.83 11.31 -8.55
C VAL A 221 -3.60 10.32 -7.65
N GLN A 222 -3.73 10.62 -6.34
CA GLN A 222 -4.44 9.72 -5.42
C GLN A 222 -5.92 9.56 -5.77
N SER A 223 -6.57 10.62 -6.28
CA SER A 223 -7.99 10.55 -6.64
C SER A 223 -8.20 9.75 -7.93
N VAL A 224 -7.24 9.77 -8.85
CA VAL A 224 -7.29 8.92 -10.05
C VAL A 224 -7.04 7.45 -9.70
N ALA A 225 -6.14 7.13 -8.75
CA ALA A 225 -5.99 5.76 -8.26
C ALA A 225 -7.26 5.24 -7.55
N LEU A 226 -7.97 6.12 -6.81
CA LEU A 226 -9.29 5.80 -6.25
C LEU A 226 -10.31 5.54 -7.36
N ARG A 227 -10.28 6.33 -8.43
CA ARG A 227 -11.15 6.16 -9.61
C ARG A 227 -10.96 4.78 -10.24
N LEU A 228 -9.71 4.34 -10.49
CA LEU A 228 -9.44 3.01 -11.04
C LEU A 228 -10.06 1.90 -10.18
N THR A 229 -9.91 1.99 -8.84
CA THR A 229 -10.49 0.99 -7.94
C THR A 229 -12.02 1.03 -7.91
N SER A 230 -12.63 2.23 -8.04
CA SER A 230 -14.09 2.40 -8.05
C SER A 230 -14.71 1.93 -9.36
N GLU A 231 -14.10 2.25 -10.51
CA GLU A 231 -14.55 1.78 -11.82
C GLU A 231 -14.46 0.25 -11.92
N ARG A 232 -13.40 -0.38 -11.40
CA ARG A 232 -13.29 -1.83 -11.31
C ARG A 232 -14.41 -2.46 -10.47
N GLU A 233 -14.80 -1.82 -9.39
CA GLU A 233 -15.92 -2.28 -8.57
C GLU A 233 -17.27 -2.12 -9.27
N ASP A 234 -17.44 -1.04 -10.06
CA ASP A 234 -18.64 -0.85 -10.87
C ASP A 234 -18.69 -1.87 -12.04
N GLU A 235 -17.56 -2.19 -12.68
CA GLU A 235 -17.44 -3.28 -13.67
C GLU A 235 -17.85 -4.64 -13.06
N ILE A 236 -17.38 -4.96 -11.86
CA ILE A 236 -17.71 -6.21 -11.16
C ILE A 236 -19.21 -6.30 -10.86
N LYS A 237 -19.83 -5.19 -10.42
CA LYS A 237 -21.26 -5.15 -10.11
C LYS A 237 -22.15 -5.23 -11.35
N ALA A 238 -21.68 -4.69 -12.47
CA ALA A 238 -22.41 -4.72 -13.74
C ALA A 238 -22.18 -6.03 -14.50
N PHE A 239 -21.25 -6.87 -14.07
CA PHE A 239 -20.91 -8.09 -14.76
C PHE A 239 -22.04 -9.12 -14.67
N VAL A 240 -22.44 -9.64 -15.82
CA VAL A 240 -23.42 -10.74 -15.93
C VAL A 240 -22.64 -12.01 -16.25
N PRO A 241 -22.66 -13.03 -15.38
CA PRO A 241 -22.01 -14.30 -15.66
C PRO A 241 -22.68 -15.00 -16.85
N GLU A 242 -21.88 -15.52 -17.77
CA GLU A 242 -22.31 -16.33 -18.90
C GLU A 242 -21.89 -17.77 -18.67
N GLN A 243 -22.80 -18.71 -18.92
CA GLN A 243 -22.56 -20.15 -18.84
C GLN A 243 -21.86 -20.63 -20.10
N TRP A 244 -20.90 -21.51 -19.95
CA TRP A 244 -20.25 -22.22 -21.04
C TRP A 244 -19.79 -23.60 -20.58
N PHE A 245 -19.53 -24.48 -21.54
CA PHE A 245 -19.18 -25.86 -21.26
C PHE A 245 -17.83 -26.23 -21.85
N SER A 246 -17.19 -27.24 -21.27
CA SER A 246 -16.04 -27.90 -21.84
C SER A 246 -16.16 -29.41 -21.67
N ILE A 247 -15.60 -30.18 -22.58
CA ILE A 247 -15.62 -31.65 -22.49
C ILE A 247 -14.19 -32.12 -22.27
N HIS A 248 -13.95 -32.82 -21.18
CA HIS A 248 -12.65 -33.34 -20.79
C HIS A 248 -12.73 -34.85 -20.55
N GLY A 249 -11.67 -35.58 -20.89
CA GLY A 249 -11.48 -36.97 -20.58
C GLY A 249 -10.03 -37.29 -20.29
N GLU A 250 -9.76 -38.49 -19.80
CA GLU A 250 -8.39 -38.95 -19.56
C GLU A 250 -8.10 -40.17 -20.43
N MET A 251 -6.89 -40.19 -20.97
CA MET A 251 -6.29 -41.35 -21.62
C MET A 251 -5.16 -41.90 -20.79
N ASN A 252 -4.85 -43.18 -20.97
CA ASN A 252 -3.70 -43.84 -20.37
C ASN A 252 -2.95 -44.66 -21.43
N LYS A 253 -1.67 -44.38 -21.59
CA LYS A 253 -0.77 -45.16 -22.41
C LYS A 253 0.58 -45.34 -21.73
N ASP A 254 1.13 -46.52 -21.75
CA ASP A 254 2.42 -46.83 -21.12
C ASP A 254 2.50 -46.39 -19.64
N LYS A 255 1.44 -46.55 -18.88
CA LYS A 255 1.26 -46.11 -17.44
C LYS A 255 1.26 -44.58 -17.24
N THR A 256 1.19 -43.81 -18.34
CA THR A 256 1.13 -42.34 -18.25
C THR A 256 -0.30 -41.90 -18.55
N ALA A 257 -0.97 -41.33 -17.58
CA ALA A 257 -2.28 -40.72 -17.73
C ALA A 257 -2.16 -39.27 -18.19
N PHE A 258 -2.98 -38.88 -19.15
CA PHE A 258 -3.02 -37.49 -19.64
C PHE A 258 -4.44 -37.07 -20.00
N GLU A 259 -4.73 -35.80 -19.78
CA GLU A 259 -6.04 -35.19 -20.05
C GLU A 259 -6.16 -34.79 -21.53
N PHE A 260 -7.32 -35.02 -22.14
CA PHE A 260 -7.67 -34.46 -23.43
C PHE A 260 -8.96 -33.65 -23.35
N LYS A 261 -9.06 -32.64 -24.22
CA LYS A 261 -10.16 -31.65 -24.22
C LYS A 261 -10.78 -31.57 -25.60
N TYR A 262 -12.10 -31.39 -25.65
CA TYR A 262 -12.81 -31.08 -26.88
C TYR A 262 -12.28 -29.80 -27.50
N TYR A 263 -12.10 -29.80 -28.79
CA TYR A 263 -11.59 -28.66 -29.53
C TYR A 263 -12.64 -28.08 -30.49
N GLY A 264 -13.35 -28.98 -31.25
CA GLY A 264 -14.38 -28.55 -32.18
C GLY A 264 -14.77 -29.64 -33.18
N GLU A 265 -15.58 -29.29 -34.14
CA GLU A 265 -15.99 -30.19 -35.27
C GLU A 265 -14.94 -30.28 -36.38
N SER A 266 -13.87 -29.51 -36.27
CA SER A 266 -12.71 -29.57 -37.17
C SER A 266 -11.40 -29.40 -36.41
N ALA A 267 -10.31 -29.97 -36.93
CA ALA A 267 -8.98 -29.87 -36.32
C ALA A 267 -8.42 -28.44 -36.30
N SER A 268 -8.94 -27.54 -37.15
CA SER A 268 -8.42 -26.20 -37.38
C SER A 268 -9.23 -25.09 -36.67
N LYS A 269 -10.51 -25.37 -36.33
CA LYS A 269 -11.40 -24.33 -35.75
C LYS A 269 -11.89 -24.79 -34.38
N LYS A 270 -11.61 -24.00 -33.37
CA LYS A 270 -12.13 -24.19 -32.03
C LYS A 270 -13.63 -23.86 -31.99
N ASN A 271 -14.41 -24.67 -31.32
CA ASN A 271 -15.82 -24.41 -31.04
C ASN A 271 -16.02 -24.16 -29.54
N ASP A 272 -16.64 -23.04 -29.22
CA ASP A 272 -17.00 -22.70 -27.87
C ASP A 272 -18.39 -23.24 -27.53
N LEU A 273 -18.47 -24.19 -26.62
CA LEU A 273 -19.71 -24.85 -26.24
C LEU A 273 -20.52 -23.95 -25.30
N THR A 274 -21.67 -23.48 -25.73
CA THR A 274 -22.60 -22.64 -24.96
C THR A 274 -23.96 -23.28 -24.75
N ASP A 275 -24.24 -24.36 -25.49
CA ASP A 275 -25.48 -25.11 -25.38
C ASP A 275 -25.23 -26.42 -24.63
N GLU A 276 -26.02 -26.66 -23.60
CA GLU A 276 -25.92 -27.86 -22.77
C GLU A 276 -26.34 -29.13 -23.54
N GLU A 277 -27.40 -29.05 -24.38
CA GLU A 277 -27.91 -30.20 -25.16
C GLU A 277 -26.92 -30.60 -26.25
N GLU A 278 -26.32 -29.60 -26.96
CA GLU A 278 -25.24 -29.84 -27.90
C GLU A 278 -24.06 -30.54 -27.23
N THR A 279 -23.66 -30.04 -26.06
CA THR A 279 -22.55 -30.58 -25.27
C THR A 279 -22.81 -32.03 -24.85
N LYS A 280 -24.00 -32.34 -24.34
CA LYS A 280 -24.42 -33.71 -23.97
C LYS A 280 -24.48 -34.65 -25.18
N LYS A 281 -24.91 -34.12 -26.33
CA LYS A 281 -24.93 -34.90 -27.57
C LYS A 281 -23.52 -35.30 -27.98
N ILE A 282 -22.55 -34.37 -27.97
CA ILE A 282 -21.15 -34.67 -28.30
C ILE A 282 -20.60 -35.77 -27.36
N VAL A 283 -20.84 -35.64 -26.05
CA VAL A 283 -20.39 -36.63 -25.06
C VAL A 283 -21.00 -38.00 -25.34
N LYS A 284 -22.27 -38.04 -25.69
CA LYS A 284 -22.97 -39.29 -26.04
C LYS A 284 -22.42 -39.94 -27.34
N ASP A 285 -22.12 -39.13 -28.35
CA ASP A 285 -21.62 -39.57 -29.65
C ASP A 285 -20.23 -40.22 -29.57
N VAL A 286 -19.38 -39.75 -28.65
CA VAL A 286 -18.00 -40.23 -28.46
C VAL A 286 -17.86 -41.35 -27.43
N LYS A 287 -18.89 -41.59 -26.62
CA LYS A 287 -18.85 -42.53 -25.49
C LYS A 287 -18.59 -43.96 -25.94
N GLY A 288 -17.65 -44.64 -25.29
CA GLY A 288 -17.32 -46.05 -25.54
C GLY A 288 -16.54 -46.29 -26.82
N LYS A 289 -16.26 -45.26 -27.63
CA LYS A 289 -15.55 -45.38 -28.91
C LYS A 289 -14.08 -45.03 -28.77
N GLU A 290 -13.28 -45.43 -29.74
CA GLU A 290 -11.85 -45.15 -29.79
C GLU A 290 -11.58 -43.79 -30.38
N TYR A 291 -10.52 -43.15 -29.91
CA TYR A 291 -10.02 -41.88 -30.39
C TYR A 291 -8.83 -42.13 -31.32
N LYS A 292 -8.97 -41.78 -32.58
CA LYS A 292 -7.92 -41.92 -33.59
C LYS A 292 -7.02 -40.68 -33.59
N ILE A 293 -5.71 -40.87 -33.46
CA ILE A 293 -4.74 -39.79 -33.56
C ILE A 293 -4.63 -39.33 -35.02
N LYS A 294 -5.04 -38.10 -35.29
CA LYS A 294 -4.99 -37.51 -36.64
C LYS A 294 -3.70 -36.75 -36.89
N GLU A 295 -3.16 -36.11 -35.85
CA GLU A 295 -2.00 -35.26 -36.02
C GLU A 295 -1.19 -35.18 -34.70
N VAL A 296 0.14 -35.28 -34.87
CA VAL A 296 1.08 -35.08 -33.75
C VAL A 296 2.05 -33.96 -34.14
N LYS A 297 1.82 -32.76 -33.60
CA LYS A 297 2.68 -31.60 -33.83
C LYS A 297 3.72 -31.45 -32.72
N LYS A 298 5.01 -31.52 -33.08
CA LYS A 298 6.12 -31.22 -32.19
C LYS A 298 6.70 -29.86 -32.55
N ARG A 299 6.80 -28.96 -31.57
CA ARG A 299 7.34 -27.60 -31.79
C ARG A 299 8.34 -27.28 -30.68
N GLU A 300 9.52 -26.84 -31.06
CA GLU A 300 10.46 -26.24 -30.14
C GLU A 300 10.07 -24.77 -29.89
N ARG A 301 9.84 -24.43 -28.65
CA ARG A 301 9.52 -23.07 -28.22
C ARG A 301 10.67 -22.50 -27.40
N LYS A 302 11.13 -21.32 -27.78
CA LYS A 302 12.14 -20.56 -27.06
C LYS A 302 11.47 -19.52 -26.18
N GLN A 303 11.80 -19.50 -24.89
CA GLN A 303 11.35 -18.49 -23.93
C GLN A 303 12.53 -17.60 -23.56
N ASN A 304 12.40 -16.31 -23.83
CA ASN A 304 13.43 -15.33 -23.53
C ASN A 304 13.42 -14.94 -22.05
N PRO A 305 14.59 -14.64 -21.45
CA PRO A 305 14.66 -14.00 -20.15
C PRO A 305 14.07 -12.58 -20.22
N THR A 306 13.56 -12.12 -19.09
CA THR A 306 12.99 -10.77 -18.95
C THR A 306 14.00 -9.80 -18.33
N PRO A 307 13.87 -8.47 -18.53
CA PRO A 307 14.84 -7.48 -18.10
C PRO A 307 15.04 -7.48 -16.57
N PRO A 308 16.13 -6.90 -16.06
CA PRO A 308 16.29 -6.62 -14.64
C PRO A 308 15.19 -5.67 -14.14
N PHE A 309 15.03 -5.54 -12.82
CA PHE A 309 13.92 -4.81 -12.24
C PHE A 309 13.95 -3.30 -12.48
N THR A 310 12.81 -2.77 -12.88
CA THR A 310 12.38 -1.40 -12.60
C THR A 310 11.68 -1.35 -11.24
N THR A 311 11.41 -0.15 -10.72
CA THR A 311 10.66 0.02 -9.44
C THR A 311 9.30 -0.66 -9.48
N SER A 312 8.54 -0.46 -10.55
CA SER A 312 7.20 -1.04 -10.69
C SER A 312 7.23 -2.57 -10.73
N LYS A 313 8.16 -3.14 -11.52
CA LYS A 313 8.32 -4.61 -11.60
C LYS A 313 8.80 -5.21 -10.29
N LEU A 314 9.71 -4.54 -9.57
CA LEU A 314 10.12 -4.97 -8.23
C LEU A 314 8.94 -4.98 -7.26
N GLN A 315 8.09 -3.96 -7.27
CA GLN A 315 6.91 -3.91 -6.41
C GLN A 315 5.90 -5.00 -6.75
N GLN A 316 5.66 -5.27 -8.05
CA GLN A 316 4.78 -6.33 -8.52
C GLN A 316 5.26 -7.71 -8.07
N GLU A 317 6.53 -8.04 -8.35
CA GLU A 317 7.08 -9.36 -8.02
C GLU A 317 7.25 -9.56 -6.50
N ALA A 318 7.61 -8.52 -5.75
CA ALA A 318 7.66 -8.58 -4.31
C ALA A 318 6.26 -8.78 -3.69
N ALA A 319 5.22 -8.21 -4.29
CA ALA A 319 3.85 -8.46 -3.85
C ALA A 319 3.41 -9.89 -4.14
N ASN A 320 3.67 -10.40 -5.35
CA ASN A 320 3.24 -11.73 -5.79
C ASN A 320 4.00 -12.85 -5.07
N LYS A 321 5.34 -12.74 -4.96
CA LYS A 321 6.20 -13.81 -4.42
C LYS A 321 6.44 -13.72 -2.92
N LEU A 322 6.53 -12.50 -2.38
CA LEU A 322 6.89 -12.27 -0.98
C LEU A 322 5.71 -11.79 -0.12
N GLY A 323 4.58 -11.42 -0.75
CA GLY A 323 3.44 -10.83 -0.04
C GLY A 323 3.75 -9.44 0.54
N PHE A 324 4.72 -8.71 -0.04
CA PHE A 324 5.07 -7.38 0.43
C PHE A 324 4.11 -6.33 -0.16
N THR A 325 3.76 -5.33 0.65
CA THR A 325 3.11 -4.13 0.10
C THR A 325 4.15 -3.27 -0.63
N ALA A 326 3.71 -2.46 -1.59
CA ALA A 326 4.59 -1.52 -2.29
C ALA A 326 5.41 -0.64 -1.31
N LYS A 327 4.77 -0.16 -0.24
CA LYS A 327 5.44 0.60 0.84
C LYS A 327 6.52 -0.22 1.56
N ARG A 328 6.25 -1.48 1.89
CA ARG A 328 7.22 -2.37 2.55
C ARG A 328 8.39 -2.65 1.62
N THR A 329 8.13 -2.95 0.36
CA THR A 329 9.15 -3.18 -0.67
C THR A 329 10.10 -1.99 -0.76
N MET A 330 9.58 -0.77 -0.91
CA MET A 330 10.41 0.43 -1.02
C MET A 330 11.20 0.74 0.25
N MET A 331 10.61 0.51 1.43
CA MET A 331 11.30 0.70 2.71
C MET A 331 12.48 -0.27 2.88
N VAL A 332 12.32 -1.52 2.46
CA VAL A 332 13.39 -2.53 2.51
C VAL A 332 14.46 -2.24 1.45
N ALA A 333 14.05 -1.90 0.22
CA ALA A 333 14.98 -1.51 -0.85
C ALA A 333 15.83 -0.30 -0.47
N GLN A 334 15.23 0.71 0.18
CA GLN A 334 15.97 1.89 0.69
C GLN A 334 17.07 1.50 1.67
N LYS A 335 16.79 0.56 2.58
CA LYS A 335 17.82 0.06 3.53
C LYS A 335 18.96 -0.66 2.80
N LEU A 336 18.63 -1.51 1.82
CA LEU A 336 19.63 -2.22 1.01
C LEU A 336 20.50 -1.26 0.19
N TYR A 337 19.93 -0.17 -0.32
CA TYR A 337 20.65 0.86 -1.06
C TYR A 337 21.57 1.70 -0.15
N GLU A 338 21.05 2.21 0.98
CA GLU A 338 21.78 3.14 1.86
C GLU A 338 22.98 2.49 2.57
N GLY A 339 22.99 1.19 2.73
CA GLY A 339 24.08 0.40 3.29
C GLY A 339 23.68 -0.45 4.49
N ILE A 340 24.19 -1.67 4.44
CA ILE A 340 24.08 -2.69 5.48
C ILE A 340 25.49 -2.97 6.03
N GLN A 341 25.57 -3.21 7.33
CA GLN A 341 26.81 -3.64 7.95
C GLN A 341 27.02 -5.13 7.68
N LEU A 342 27.97 -5.47 6.81
CA LEU A 342 28.43 -6.84 6.59
C LEU A 342 29.60 -7.14 7.53
N ARG A 343 29.72 -8.40 8.03
CA ARG A 343 30.74 -8.81 9.01
C ARG A 343 32.16 -8.56 8.50
N ASP A 344 32.44 -9.04 7.30
CA ASP A 344 33.81 -9.03 6.76
C ASP A 344 34.07 -7.85 5.80
N HIS A 345 33.02 -7.14 5.38
CA HIS A 345 33.13 -6.11 4.35
C HIS A 345 32.73 -4.69 4.85
N GLY A 346 32.34 -4.57 6.13
CA GLY A 346 31.92 -3.27 6.70
C GLY A 346 30.58 -2.80 6.18
N MET A 347 30.39 -1.49 6.07
CA MET A 347 29.15 -0.92 5.51
C MET A 347 29.16 -1.02 3.99
N GLN A 348 28.13 -1.62 3.40
CA GLN A 348 28.00 -1.76 1.94
C GLN A 348 26.57 -1.47 1.50
N GLY A 349 26.40 -0.64 0.47
CA GLY A 349 25.16 -0.58 -0.29
C GLY A 349 25.06 -1.82 -1.18
N LEU A 350 24.00 -2.61 -1.04
CA LEU A 350 23.88 -3.92 -1.69
C LEU A 350 23.18 -3.84 -3.05
N ILE A 351 22.39 -2.79 -3.30
CA ILE A 351 21.67 -2.61 -4.57
C ILE A 351 21.91 -1.21 -5.13
N THR A 352 21.69 -1.06 -6.43
CA THR A 352 21.62 0.24 -7.11
C THR A 352 20.38 1.01 -6.66
N TYR A 353 20.28 2.27 -7.05
CA TYR A 353 19.15 3.13 -6.69
C TYR A 353 17.82 2.53 -7.12
N MET A 354 16.90 2.38 -6.16
CA MET A 354 15.67 1.60 -6.31
C MET A 354 14.50 2.37 -6.94
N ARG A 355 14.61 3.68 -7.17
CA ARG A 355 13.57 4.47 -7.85
C ARG A 355 14.00 4.74 -9.28
N THR A 356 13.76 3.77 -10.15
CA THR A 356 14.14 3.83 -11.55
C THR A 356 13.11 3.15 -12.44
N ASP A 357 12.94 3.64 -13.63
CA ASP A 357 12.18 2.99 -14.70
C ASP A 357 13.10 2.45 -15.81
N SER A 358 14.42 2.58 -15.62
CA SER A 358 15.45 2.06 -16.53
C SER A 358 15.69 0.58 -16.33
N VAL A 359 15.95 -0.11 -17.44
CA VAL A 359 16.41 -1.52 -17.49
C VAL A 359 17.87 -1.63 -17.90
N ARG A 360 18.57 -0.52 -18.03
CA ARG A 360 19.96 -0.44 -18.44
C ARG A 360 20.89 -1.07 -17.38
N ILE A 361 21.92 -1.74 -17.85
CA ILE A 361 23.01 -2.29 -17.03
C ILE A 361 24.31 -1.58 -17.44
N ALA A 362 25.08 -1.08 -16.48
CA ALA A 362 26.38 -0.50 -16.76
C ALA A 362 27.33 -1.53 -17.42
N PRO A 363 28.16 -1.12 -18.39
CA PRO A 363 29.01 -2.04 -19.14
C PRO A 363 29.91 -2.92 -18.25
N GLU A 364 30.49 -2.36 -17.19
CA GLU A 364 31.39 -3.07 -16.27
C GLU A 364 30.62 -4.16 -15.50
N SER A 365 29.38 -3.85 -15.08
CA SER A 365 28.50 -4.78 -14.38
C SER A 365 28.00 -5.88 -15.31
N LEU A 366 27.77 -5.55 -16.58
CA LEU A 366 27.38 -6.51 -17.61
C LEU A 366 28.49 -7.52 -17.89
N SER A 367 29.73 -7.06 -18.03
CA SER A 367 30.91 -7.91 -18.22
C SER A 367 31.10 -8.86 -17.02
N SER A 368 31.08 -8.31 -15.82
CA SER A 368 31.19 -9.10 -14.58
C SER A 368 30.10 -10.13 -14.44
N LEU A 369 28.85 -9.78 -14.82
CA LEU A 369 27.72 -10.71 -14.78
C LEU A 369 27.90 -11.86 -15.76
N ARG A 370 28.35 -11.59 -16.98
CA ARG A 370 28.58 -12.61 -18.00
C ARG A 370 29.67 -13.59 -17.59
N GLU A 371 30.77 -13.10 -17.02
CA GLU A 371 31.83 -13.93 -16.43
C GLU A 371 31.31 -14.80 -15.28
N PHE A 372 30.47 -14.23 -14.39
CA PHE A 372 29.86 -14.96 -13.30
C PHE A 372 28.94 -16.09 -13.81
N ILE A 373 28.09 -15.82 -14.82
CA ILE A 373 27.21 -16.82 -15.42
C ILE A 373 28.05 -17.96 -16.02
N GLN A 374 29.07 -17.63 -16.77
CA GLN A 374 29.95 -18.63 -17.40
C GLN A 374 30.64 -19.51 -16.36
N LYS A 375 31.14 -18.91 -15.27
CA LYS A 375 31.86 -19.63 -14.20
C LYS A 375 30.92 -20.51 -13.36
N LYS A 376 29.72 -20.03 -13.05
CA LYS A 376 28.82 -20.72 -12.12
C LYS A 376 27.90 -21.72 -12.81
N TYR A 377 27.42 -21.42 -14.01
CA TYR A 377 26.41 -22.20 -14.70
C TYR A 377 26.94 -22.90 -15.97
N GLY A 378 28.07 -22.45 -16.52
CA GLY A 378 28.67 -22.99 -17.75
C GLY A 378 28.39 -22.17 -19.00
N LYS A 379 29.06 -22.52 -20.09
CA LYS A 379 28.99 -21.80 -21.37
C LYS A 379 27.61 -21.89 -22.02
N ASP A 380 26.90 -22.99 -21.86
CA ASP A 380 25.58 -23.24 -22.47
C ASP A 380 24.50 -22.27 -21.92
N TYR A 381 24.68 -21.79 -20.70
CA TYR A 381 23.80 -20.80 -20.07
C TYR A 381 24.11 -19.35 -20.46
N LEU A 382 25.22 -19.11 -21.19
CA LEU A 382 25.63 -17.77 -21.58
C LEU A 382 25.37 -17.56 -23.09
N PRO A 383 24.47 -16.67 -23.48
CA PRO A 383 24.24 -16.35 -24.90
C PRO A 383 25.49 -15.71 -25.51
N SER A 384 25.70 -15.87 -26.82
CA SER A 384 26.87 -15.34 -27.55
C SER A 384 26.98 -13.81 -27.45
N SER A 385 25.85 -13.11 -27.46
CA SER A 385 25.76 -11.66 -27.25
C SER A 385 24.97 -11.34 -25.99
N PRO A 386 25.18 -10.17 -25.36
CA PRO A 386 24.34 -9.70 -24.28
C PRO A 386 22.86 -9.61 -24.67
N ASN A 387 21.96 -9.94 -23.71
CA ASN A 387 20.55 -9.68 -23.92
C ASN A 387 20.28 -8.18 -23.80
N GLU A 388 19.78 -7.58 -24.88
CA GLU A 388 19.42 -6.17 -24.94
C GLU A 388 17.92 -5.99 -24.67
N TYR A 389 17.60 -5.03 -23.81
CA TYR A 389 16.24 -4.67 -23.46
C TYR A 389 15.95 -3.23 -23.85
N LYS A 390 15.11 -3.06 -24.88
CA LYS A 390 14.65 -1.72 -25.32
C LYS A 390 13.23 -1.47 -24.83
N LYS A 391 12.99 -0.32 -24.25
CA LYS A 391 11.64 0.12 -23.86
C LYS A 391 10.89 0.52 -25.14
N LYS A 392 9.80 -0.17 -25.50
CA LYS A 392 8.95 0.20 -26.63
C LYS A 392 8.29 1.57 -26.35
N GLY A 393 8.50 2.57 -27.21
CA GLY A 393 7.76 3.83 -27.24
C GLY A 393 8.24 4.95 -26.31
N SER A 394 9.40 4.87 -25.68
CA SER A 394 9.96 5.97 -24.90
C SER A 394 11.06 6.69 -25.71
N ASN A 395 10.80 7.92 -26.10
CA ASN A 395 11.83 8.86 -26.46
C ASN A 395 12.63 9.18 -25.20
N LYS A 396 13.95 8.98 -25.25
CA LYS A 396 14.94 9.34 -24.23
C LYS A 396 14.62 8.82 -22.81
N VAL A 397 15.04 7.59 -22.54
CA VAL A 397 15.34 7.13 -21.18
C VAL A 397 16.37 8.09 -20.58
N GLN A 398 16.15 8.53 -19.34
CA GLN A 398 17.19 9.24 -18.58
C GLN A 398 18.45 8.34 -18.55
N ASP A 399 19.43 8.62 -19.38
CA ASP A 399 20.65 7.80 -19.58
C ASP A 399 21.47 7.61 -18.29
N ALA A 400 21.24 8.47 -17.29
CA ALA A 400 21.89 8.41 -15.98
C ALA A 400 21.41 7.26 -15.08
N HIS A 401 20.21 6.72 -15.29
CA HIS A 401 19.63 5.69 -14.42
C HIS A 401 19.98 4.28 -14.88
N GLU A 402 20.22 3.39 -13.92
CA GLU A 402 20.36 1.96 -14.12
C GLU A 402 19.15 1.19 -13.59
N ALA A 403 19.03 -0.08 -14.00
CA ALA A 403 18.09 -1.04 -13.39
C ALA A 403 18.46 -1.33 -11.93
N ILE A 404 17.49 -1.83 -11.18
CA ILE A 404 17.71 -2.29 -9.82
C ILE A 404 18.47 -3.62 -9.88
N ARG A 405 19.70 -3.63 -9.41
CA ARG A 405 20.61 -4.77 -9.43
C ARG A 405 21.51 -4.81 -8.19
N PRO A 406 22.14 -5.94 -7.87
CA PRO A 406 23.23 -5.99 -6.89
C PRO A 406 24.39 -5.08 -7.28
N THR A 407 25.03 -4.47 -6.29
CA THR A 407 26.23 -3.63 -6.50
C THR A 407 27.46 -4.47 -6.81
N SER A 408 27.51 -5.71 -6.31
CA SER A 408 28.58 -6.68 -6.57
C SER A 408 28.02 -8.09 -6.62
N LEU A 409 28.58 -8.92 -7.50
CA LEU A 409 28.26 -10.35 -7.58
C LEU A 409 29.03 -11.22 -6.57
N THR A 410 29.96 -10.63 -5.82
CA THR A 410 30.61 -11.30 -4.70
C THR A 410 29.70 -11.42 -3.48
N PHE A 411 28.71 -10.54 -3.34
CA PHE A 411 27.72 -10.58 -2.26
C PHE A 411 26.55 -11.47 -2.66
N THR A 412 26.75 -12.77 -2.81
CA THR A 412 25.66 -13.68 -3.12
C THR A 412 24.63 -13.72 -1.98
N PRO A 413 23.35 -14.05 -2.27
CA PRO A 413 22.32 -14.13 -1.22
C PRO A 413 22.71 -15.04 -0.05
N ASP A 414 23.49 -16.09 -0.30
CA ASP A 414 23.93 -17.01 0.75
C ASP A 414 25.03 -16.41 1.62
N GLU A 415 26.00 -15.70 1.03
CA GLU A 415 27.09 -15.04 1.77
C GLU A 415 26.57 -13.96 2.72
N VAL A 416 25.60 -13.15 2.30
CA VAL A 416 25.05 -12.06 3.11
C VAL A 416 23.90 -12.47 4.01
N ARG A 417 23.46 -13.72 3.96
CA ARG A 417 22.26 -14.21 4.70
C ARG A 417 22.34 -13.94 6.20
N GLY A 418 23.52 -14.10 6.79
CA GLY A 418 23.73 -13.90 8.23
C GLY A 418 23.73 -12.44 8.70
N ASP A 419 23.81 -11.48 7.77
CA ASP A 419 23.91 -10.06 8.04
C ASP A 419 22.62 -9.29 7.71
N LEU A 420 21.67 -9.93 7.03
CA LEU A 420 20.41 -9.34 6.58
C LEU A 420 19.24 -9.71 7.50
N GLU A 421 18.36 -8.75 7.74
CA GLU A 421 17.04 -9.03 8.30
C GLU A 421 16.23 -9.93 7.33
N PRO A 422 15.28 -10.76 7.80
CA PRO A 422 14.52 -11.68 6.94
C PRO A 422 13.87 -11.03 5.71
N ASP A 423 13.34 -9.81 5.84
CA ASP A 423 12.75 -9.07 4.72
C ASP A 423 13.81 -8.59 3.73
N GLN A 424 14.98 -8.16 4.24
CA GLN A 424 16.10 -7.73 3.42
C GLN A 424 16.64 -8.90 2.61
N GLN A 425 16.81 -10.06 3.25
CA GLN A 425 17.27 -11.28 2.60
C GLN A 425 16.36 -11.67 1.43
N LYS A 426 15.05 -11.76 1.67
CA LYS A 426 14.07 -12.14 0.64
C LYS A 426 14.06 -11.18 -0.54
N LEU A 427 14.08 -9.88 -0.26
CA LEU A 427 14.07 -8.88 -1.32
C LEU A 427 15.38 -8.83 -2.10
N TYR A 428 16.52 -8.98 -1.41
CA TYR A 428 17.83 -9.04 -2.03
C TYR A 428 17.97 -10.25 -2.95
N GLU A 429 17.57 -11.43 -2.47
CA GLU A 429 17.56 -12.67 -3.26
C GLU A 429 16.69 -12.55 -4.51
N LEU A 430 15.51 -11.92 -4.39
CA LEU A 430 14.62 -11.66 -5.52
C LEU A 430 15.30 -10.75 -6.57
N ILE A 431 15.97 -9.68 -6.14
CA ILE A 431 16.68 -8.74 -7.01
C ILE A 431 17.89 -9.44 -7.66
N TRP A 432 18.65 -10.20 -6.89
CA TRP A 432 19.83 -10.90 -7.34
C TRP A 432 19.49 -11.95 -8.41
N ASN A 433 18.51 -12.80 -8.12
CA ASN A 433 18.04 -13.83 -9.05
C ASN A 433 17.54 -13.24 -10.37
N LYS A 434 16.77 -12.16 -10.28
CA LYS A 434 16.26 -11.46 -11.47
C LYS A 434 17.40 -10.87 -12.32
N PHE A 435 18.39 -10.25 -11.67
CA PHE A 435 19.54 -9.68 -12.37
C PHE A 435 20.36 -10.75 -13.09
N VAL A 436 20.68 -11.86 -12.40
CA VAL A 436 21.45 -12.95 -13.00
C VAL A 436 20.69 -13.57 -14.16
N SER A 437 19.43 -13.92 -13.97
CA SER A 437 18.60 -14.54 -15.01
C SER A 437 18.45 -13.66 -16.25
N SER A 438 18.51 -12.34 -16.11
CA SER A 438 18.32 -11.41 -17.22
C SER A 438 19.38 -11.56 -18.33
N GLN A 439 20.57 -12.02 -18.00
CA GLN A 439 21.67 -12.18 -18.98
C GLN A 439 21.96 -13.66 -19.30
N MET A 440 21.12 -14.58 -18.84
CA MET A 440 21.22 -16.00 -19.16
C MET A 440 20.58 -16.34 -20.51
N GLY A 441 20.89 -17.55 -21.01
CA GLY A 441 20.32 -18.09 -22.23
C GLY A 441 18.83 -18.37 -22.14
N GLN A 442 18.19 -18.46 -23.29
CA GLN A 442 16.76 -18.78 -23.42
C GLN A 442 16.46 -20.16 -22.84
N ALA A 443 15.26 -20.34 -22.28
CA ALA A 443 14.74 -21.68 -22.01
C ALA A 443 14.17 -22.28 -23.31
N ILE A 444 14.48 -23.56 -23.57
CA ILE A 444 14.01 -24.32 -24.71
C ILE A 444 13.01 -25.35 -24.20
N ILE A 445 11.82 -25.32 -24.74
CA ILE A 445 10.69 -26.16 -24.36
C ILE A 445 10.19 -26.90 -25.60
N ASP A 446 10.25 -28.22 -25.57
CA ASP A 446 9.61 -29.04 -26.56
C ASP A 446 8.14 -29.20 -26.22
N GLN A 447 7.28 -28.63 -27.02
CA GLN A 447 5.82 -28.71 -26.90
C GLN A 447 5.29 -29.73 -27.91
N THR A 448 4.54 -30.71 -27.42
CA THR A 448 3.82 -31.68 -28.24
C THR A 448 2.32 -31.40 -28.12
N SER A 449 1.66 -31.20 -29.26
CA SER A 449 0.20 -31.10 -29.33
C SER A 449 -0.31 -32.26 -30.20
N VAL A 450 -1.28 -32.96 -29.68
CA VAL A 450 -1.88 -34.12 -30.33
C VAL A 450 -3.36 -33.86 -30.58
N THR A 451 -3.78 -34.09 -31.82
CA THR A 451 -5.18 -33.96 -32.22
C THR A 451 -5.76 -35.34 -32.41
N PHE A 452 -6.86 -35.63 -31.72
CA PHE A 452 -7.64 -36.85 -31.80
C PHE A 452 -8.95 -36.58 -32.54
N GLU A 453 -9.47 -37.61 -33.21
CA GLU A 453 -10.80 -37.60 -33.78
C GLU A 453 -11.59 -38.77 -33.25
N ASN A 454 -12.82 -38.51 -32.86
CA ASN A 454 -13.80 -39.52 -32.47
C ASN A 454 -15.18 -39.09 -33.00
N SER A 455 -15.82 -39.90 -33.84
CA SER A 455 -17.18 -39.68 -34.38
C SER A 455 -17.37 -38.30 -35.06
N GLY A 456 -16.34 -37.79 -35.75
CA GLY A 456 -16.39 -36.48 -36.38
C GLY A 456 -16.06 -35.28 -35.45
N HIS A 457 -15.82 -35.57 -34.20
CA HIS A 457 -15.43 -34.55 -33.19
C HIS A 457 -13.92 -34.58 -32.93
N PHE A 458 -13.32 -33.42 -32.82
CA PHE A 458 -11.89 -33.30 -32.60
C PHE A 458 -11.58 -32.90 -31.14
N PHE A 459 -10.58 -33.56 -30.60
CA PHE A 459 -10.07 -33.36 -29.26
C PHE A 459 -8.58 -33.06 -29.31
N LYS A 460 -8.07 -32.29 -28.36
CA LYS A 460 -6.63 -32.00 -28.26
C LYS A 460 -6.11 -32.29 -26.85
N CYS A 461 -4.87 -32.71 -26.82
CA CYS A 461 -4.04 -32.65 -25.62
C CYS A 461 -2.72 -31.98 -25.95
N SER A 462 -2.11 -31.35 -24.95
CA SER A 462 -0.76 -30.80 -25.10
C SER A 462 0.10 -31.16 -23.90
N GLY A 463 1.36 -31.40 -24.15
CA GLY A 463 2.38 -31.63 -23.15
C GLY A 463 3.63 -30.87 -23.49
N SER A 464 4.42 -30.52 -22.48
CA SER A 464 5.67 -29.82 -22.70
C SER A 464 6.78 -30.36 -21.82
N ILE A 465 7.98 -30.46 -22.40
CA ILE A 465 9.20 -30.90 -21.72
C ILE A 465 10.21 -29.77 -21.81
N ILE A 466 10.79 -29.41 -20.69
CA ILE A 466 11.91 -28.45 -20.67
C ILE A 466 13.15 -29.17 -21.16
N LYS A 467 13.53 -28.96 -22.44
CA LYS A 467 14.73 -29.50 -23.05
C LYS A 467 15.98 -28.82 -22.49
N PHE A 468 15.94 -27.51 -22.33
CA PHE A 468 16.99 -26.71 -21.70
C PHE A 468 16.36 -25.63 -20.82
N PRO A 469 16.65 -25.62 -19.51
CA PRO A 469 15.99 -24.70 -18.59
C PRO A 469 16.46 -23.24 -18.74
N GLY A 470 17.69 -22.98 -19.26
CA GLY A 470 18.22 -21.64 -19.43
C GLY A 470 18.06 -20.76 -18.18
N PHE A 471 17.57 -19.55 -18.37
CA PHE A 471 17.34 -18.57 -17.28
C PHE A 471 16.36 -19.07 -16.20
N ARG A 472 15.47 -20.02 -16.50
CA ARG A 472 14.48 -20.57 -15.55
C ARG A 472 15.14 -21.35 -14.41
N THR A 473 16.39 -21.76 -14.57
CA THR A 473 17.20 -22.36 -13.49
C THR A 473 17.33 -21.41 -12.28
N VAL A 474 17.35 -20.10 -12.54
CA VAL A 474 17.57 -19.07 -11.50
C VAL A 474 16.28 -18.34 -11.16
N TYR A 475 15.46 -18.02 -12.15
CA TYR A 475 14.31 -17.17 -11.93
C TYR A 475 13.15 -17.45 -12.92
N LEU A 476 11.94 -17.48 -12.35
CA LEU A 476 10.68 -17.50 -13.09
C LEU A 476 9.76 -16.42 -12.52
N GLU A 477 9.16 -15.60 -13.37
CA GLU A 477 8.18 -14.60 -12.93
C GLU A 477 6.90 -15.25 -12.37
N ALA A 478 6.23 -14.55 -11.45
CA ALA A 478 4.94 -14.97 -10.97
C ALA A 478 3.89 -14.79 -12.08
N ALA A 479 3.01 -15.78 -12.22
CA ALA A 479 1.90 -15.70 -13.15
C ALA A 479 0.94 -14.56 -12.78
N ALA A 480 0.51 -13.78 -13.74
CA ALA A 480 -0.54 -12.80 -13.55
C ALA A 480 -1.91 -13.50 -13.41
N GLU A 481 -2.72 -13.07 -12.46
CA GLU A 481 -4.10 -13.55 -12.34
C GLU A 481 -4.94 -12.97 -13.47
N LYS A 482 -5.61 -13.85 -14.22
CA LYS A 482 -6.53 -13.48 -15.30
C LYS A 482 -7.97 -13.78 -14.88
N ALA A 483 -8.92 -13.01 -15.40
CA ALA A 483 -10.33 -13.36 -15.31
C ALA A 483 -10.60 -14.62 -16.13
N SER A 484 -11.50 -15.49 -15.67
CA SER A 484 -12.02 -16.57 -16.48
C SER A 484 -12.85 -15.99 -17.62
N LYS A 485 -12.30 -16.00 -18.82
CA LYS A 485 -12.95 -15.54 -20.05
C LYS A 485 -13.33 -16.77 -20.88
N ARG A 486 -14.50 -16.68 -21.51
CA ARG A 486 -14.90 -17.60 -22.58
C ARG A 486 -13.96 -17.39 -23.76
N GLY A 487 -13.43 -18.45 -24.34
CA GLY A 487 -12.64 -18.39 -25.58
C GLY A 487 -11.26 -17.72 -25.47
N GLY A 488 -10.62 -17.72 -24.27
CA GLY A 488 -9.23 -17.23 -24.11
C GLY A 488 -8.27 -17.99 -25.06
N ASN A 489 -7.31 -17.27 -25.66
CA ASN A 489 -6.28 -17.89 -26.51
C ASN A 489 -5.54 -18.96 -25.71
N ASP A 490 -5.80 -20.22 -26.06
CA ASP A 490 -5.27 -21.42 -25.39
C ASP A 490 -3.73 -21.44 -25.33
N ASP A 491 -3.04 -20.77 -26.25
CA ASP A 491 -1.59 -20.79 -26.38
C ASP A 491 -0.84 -20.18 -25.16
N GLU A 492 -1.42 -19.18 -24.45
CA GLU A 492 -0.78 -18.59 -23.27
C GLU A 492 -1.22 -19.28 -21.95
N ASP A 493 -2.45 -19.77 -21.88
CA ASP A 493 -2.96 -20.47 -20.70
C ASP A 493 -2.43 -21.92 -20.65
N GLU A 494 -2.20 -22.56 -21.83
CA GLU A 494 -1.49 -23.84 -21.95
C GLU A 494 -0.07 -23.80 -21.38
N ILE A 495 0.62 -22.67 -21.40
CA ILE A 495 2.01 -22.56 -20.91
C ILE A 495 2.06 -22.68 -19.39
N GLN A 496 1.05 -22.18 -18.69
CA GLN A 496 0.98 -22.27 -17.24
C GLN A 496 0.39 -23.62 -16.79
N ALA A 497 -0.54 -24.16 -17.56
CA ALA A 497 -1.05 -25.50 -17.38
C ALA A 497 0.02 -26.56 -17.71
N SER A 498 0.86 -26.32 -18.73
CA SER A 498 1.93 -27.24 -19.15
C SER A 498 3.10 -27.33 -18.15
N ALA A 499 3.25 -26.39 -17.24
CA ALA A 499 4.14 -26.56 -16.08
C ALA A 499 3.60 -27.62 -15.09
N LYS A 500 2.30 -27.94 -15.16
CA LYS A 500 1.64 -29.04 -14.44
C LYS A 500 1.28 -30.21 -15.36
N ALA A 501 1.25 -30.01 -16.69
CA ALA A 501 0.98 -31.06 -17.66
C ALA A 501 2.16 -32.04 -17.69
N GLY A 502 1.92 -33.26 -17.31
CA GLY A 502 2.92 -34.30 -17.27
C GLY A 502 3.51 -34.63 -18.67
N LEU A 503 4.49 -35.50 -18.69
CA LEU A 503 5.05 -36.09 -19.91
C LEU A 503 3.93 -36.78 -20.69
N LEU A 504 3.76 -36.40 -21.97
CA LEU A 504 2.95 -37.22 -22.85
C LEU A 504 3.74 -38.46 -23.25
N PRO A 505 3.10 -39.66 -23.30
CA PRO A 505 3.72 -40.86 -23.85
C PRO A 505 4.01 -40.69 -25.32
N GLU A 506 4.76 -41.60 -25.91
CA GLU A 506 4.97 -41.62 -27.37
C GLU A 506 3.64 -41.95 -28.09
N LEU A 507 3.11 -40.99 -28.83
CA LEU A 507 1.88 -41.08 -29.60
C LEU A 507 2.21 -40.97 -31.08
N LYS A 508 1.60 -41.85 -31.91
CA LYS A 508 1.85 -41.91 -33.35
C LYS A 508 0.56 -41.64 -34.14
N GLU A 509 0.70 -40.93 -35.24
CA GLU A 509 -0.42 -40.68 -36.14
C GLU A 509 -1.01 -41.99 -36.67
N GLY A 510 -2.33 -42.06 -36.78
CA GLY A 510 -3.07 -43.25 -37.18
C GLY A 510 -3.38 -44.23 -36.04
N GLU A 511 -2.76 -44.13 -34.90
CA GLU A 511 -3.02 -44.94 -33.71
C GLU A 511 -4.39 -44.64 -33.12
N SER A 512 -5.08 -45.67 -32.60
CA SER A 512 -6.36 -45.54 -31.90
C SER A 512 -6.17 -45.84 -30.40
N ILE A 513 -6.73 -45.00 -29.54
CA ILE A 513 -6.65 -45.14 -28.08
C ILE A 513 -8.05 -45.04 -27.47
N LYS A 514 -8.37 -45.90 -26.51
CA LYS A 514 -9.58 -45.80 -25.70
C LYS A 514 -9.37 -44.83 -24.55
N ALA A 515 -10.41 -44.06 -24.20
CA ALA A 515 -10.41 -43.26 -23.01
C ALA A 515 -10.31 -44.15 -21.75
N PHE A 516 -9.43 -43.79 -20.82
CA PHE A 516 -9.33 -44.42 -19.52
C PHE A 516 -10.45 -43.90 -18.59
N LYS A 517 -10.71 -42.59 -18.65
CA LYS A 517 -11.92 -41.99 -18.16
C LYS A 517 -12.65 -41.35 -19.32
N GLU A 518 -13.88 -41.74 -19.51
CA GLU A 518 -14.75 -41.25 -20.57
C GLU A 518 -14.87 -39.73 -20.51
N ALA A 519 -15.04 -39.13 -21.67
CA ALA A 519 -15.27 -37.70 -21.82
C ALA A 519 -16.53 -37.29 -21.04
N LYS A 520 -16.43 -36.21 -20.27
CA LYS A 520 -17.50 -35.62 -19.50
C LYS A 520 -17.60 -34.14 -19.76
N GLU A 521 -18.81 -33.62 -19.74
CA GLU A 521 -19.08 -32.20 -19.72
C GLU A 521 -18.72 -31.63 -18.36
N LEU A 522 -18.12 -30.45 -18.39
CA LEU A 522 -17.86 -29.59 -17.23
C LEU A 522 -18.52 -28.25 -17.48
N GLU A 523 -19.35 -27.85 -16.55
CA GLU A 523 -20.03 -26.56 -16.55
C GLU A 523 -19.09 -25.49 -16.01
N HIS A 524 -19.09 -24.34 -16.66
CA HIS A 524 -18.28 -23.17 -16.27
C HIS A 524 -19.11 -21.91 -16.36
N TRP A 525 -18.77 -20.95 -15.54
CA TRP A 525 -19.31 -19.59 -15.60
C TRP A 525 -18.19 -18.59 -15.78
N THR A 526 -18.41 -17.60 -16.66
CA THR A 526 -17.47 -16.49 -16.75
C THR A 526 -17.43 -15.76 -15.42
N SER A 527 -16.28 -15.24 -15.04
CA SER A 527 -16.09 -14.50 -13.82
C SER A 527 -15.76 -13.02 -14.11
N PRO A 528 -16.19 -12.10 -13.25
CA PRO A 528 -15.86 -10.69 -13.41
C PRO A 528 -14.35 -10.47 -13.36
N PRO A 529 -13.85 -9.33 -13.89
CA PRO A 529 -12.45 -8.99 -13.75
C PRO A 529 -12.08 -8.93 -12.26
N PRO A 530 -10.91 -9.45 -11.87
CA PRO A 530 -10.52 -9.49 -10.46
C PRO A 530 -10.29 -8.07 -9.92
N ARG A 531 -10.64 -7.86 -8.64
CA ARG A 531 -10.27 -6.62 -7.93
C ARG A 531 -8.76 -6.46 -7.90
N TYR A 532 -8.29 -5.22 -7.96
CA TYR A 532 -6.87 -4.94 -7.88
C TYR A 532 -6.25 -5.44 -6.56
N ASN A 533 -5.03 -5.94 -6.66
CA ASN A 533 -4.13 -6.20 -5.53
C ASN A 533 -2.92 -5.24 -5.59
N GLU A 534 -1.95 -5.40 -4.68
CA GLU A 534 -0.73 -4.56 -4.65
C GLU A 534 0.04 -4.59 -5.98
N ALA A 535 0.12 -5.75 -6.65
CA ALA A 535 0.84 -5.90 -7.90
C ALA A 535 0.05 -5.33 -9.08
N SER A 536 -1.24 -5.70 -9.20
CA SER A 536 -2.04 -5.31 -10.35
C SER A 536 -2.39 -3.82 -10.37
N ILE A 537 -2.54 -3.16 -9.20
CA ILE A 537 -2.76 -1.70 -9.15
C ILE A 537 -1.50 -0.93 -9.57
N VAL A 538 -0.30 -1.40 -9.19
CA VAL A 538 0.96 -0.80 -9.63
C VAL A 538 1.15 -0.98 -11.13
N LYS A 539 0.84 -2.17 -11.64
CA LYS A 539 0.89 -2.46 -13.08
C LYS A 539 -0.04 -1.53 -13.85
N GLU A 540 -1.30 -1.42 -13.42
CA GLU A 540 -2.30 -0.56 -14.06
C GLU A 540 -1.88 0.91 -14.06
N MET A 541 -1.40 1.44 -12.92
CA MET A 541 -0.89 2.80 -12.85
C MET A 541 0.30 3.04 -13.80
N GLU A 542 1.22 2.08 -13.91
CA GLU A 542 2.35 2.17 -14.84
C GLU A 542 1.88 2.19 -16.30
N GLU A 543 0.99 1.27 -16.69
CA GLU A 543 0.46 1.14 -18.06
C GLU A 543 -0.35 2.38 -18.48
N GLN A 544 -1.05 2.99 -17.54
CA GLN A 544 -1.81 4.23 -17.74
C GLN A 544 -0.98 5.52 -17.58
N GLY A 545 0.32 5.40 -17.27
CA GLY A 545 1.20 6.57 -17.06
C GLY A 545 0.92 7.37 -15.78
N ILE A 546 0.19 6.79 -14.82
CA ILE A 546 -0.23 7.45 -13.57
C ILE A 546 0.86 7.30 -12.51
N GLY A 547 1.47 8.41 -12.11
CA GLY A 547 2.55 8.41 -11.13
C GLY A 547 3.92 8.08 -11.74
N ARG A 548 4.92 7.92 -10.88
CA ARG A 548 6.32 7.62 -11.24
C ARG A 548 6.92 6.70 -10.15
N PRO A 549 8.10 6.12 -10.37
CA PRO A 549 8.76 5.24 -9.40
C PRO A 549 8.78 5.75 -7.96
N SER A 550 8.93 7.05 -7.76
CA SER A 550 8.92 7.68 -6.43
C SER A 550 7.55 7.73 -5.75
N THR A 551 6.44 7.52 -6.47
CA THR A 551 5.09 7.83 -5.98
C THR A 551 4.12 6.67 -5.85
N TYR A 552 4.30 5.54 -6.56
CA TYR A 552 3.37 4.41 -6.51
C TYR A 552 3.02 3.97 -5.08
N ALA A 553 4.03 3.72 -4.26
CA ALA A 553 3.85 3.26 -2.89
C ALA A 553 3.09 4.28 -2.01
N SER A 554 3.35 5.58 -2.21
CA SER A 554 2.69 6.65 -1.45
C SER A 554 1.23 6.85 -1.88
N ILE A 555 0.93 6.73 -3.17
CA ILE A 555 -0.43 6.82 -3.70
C ILE A 555 -1.31 5.73 -3.10
N ILE A 556 -0.88 4.47 -3.20
CA ILE A 556 -1.60 3.30 -2.68
C ILE A 556 -1.78 3.41 -1.15
N SER A 557 -0.75 3.85 -0.42
CA SER A 557 -0.87 4.06 1.02
C SER A 557 -1.87 5.15 1.36
N ASN A 558 -1.89 6.26 0.61
CA ASN A 558 -2.75 7.40 0.88
C ASN A 558 -4.24 7.06 0.72
N ILE A 559 -4.64 6.32 -0.31
CA ILE A 559 -6.05 5.94 -0.49
C ILE A 559 -6.53 5.00 0.61
N GLN A 560 -5.66 4.15 1.17
CA GLN A 560 -5.96 3.30 2.33
C GLN A 560 -5.97 4.11 3.64
N ASP A 561 -4.95 4.95 3.89
CA ASP A 561 -4.84 5.76 5.12
C ASP A 561 -6.00 6.77 5.24
N ARG A 562 -6.61 7.17 4.14
CA ARG A 562 -7.81 8.02 4.08
C ARG A 562 -9.12 7.25 4.26
N GLY A 563 -9.08 5.93 4.25
CA GLY A 563 -10.26 5.09 4.34
C GLY A 563 -11.13 5.12 3.08
N TYR A 564 -10.57 5.44 1.92
CA TYR A 564 -11.27 5.38 0.64
C TYR A 564 -11.30 3.97 0.08
N VAL A 565 -10.28 3.19 0.39
CA VAL A 565 -10.11 1.81 -0.03
C VAL A 565 -9.68 0.98 1.17
N GLU A 566 -10.29 -0.18 1.34
CA GLU A 566 -9.91 -1.19 2.32
C GLU A 566 -9.27 -2.39 1.62
N LYS A 567 -8.42 -3.10 2.36
CA LYS A 567 -7.79 -4.31 1.85
C LYS A 567 -8.42 -5.54 2.48
N ILE A 568 -9.26 -6.23 1.69
CA ILE A 568 -9.96 -7.46 2.07
C ILE A 568 -9.34 -8.60 1.27
N GLU A 569 -8.88 -9.67 1.91
CA GLU A 569 -8.26 -10.85 1.26
C GLU A 569 -7.18 -10.49 0.22
N ASN A 570 -6.33 -9.53 0.57
CA ASN A 570 -5.30 -8.97 -0.32
C ASN A 570 -5.83 -8.21 -1.56
N ARG A 571 -7.13 -7.91 -1.64
CA ARG A 571 -7.75 -7.12 -2.72
C ARG A 571 -8.15 -5.74 -2.22
N PHE A 572 -8.03 -4.76 -3.07
CA PHE A 572 -8.50 -3.40 -2.81
C PHE A 572 -9.98 -3.30 -3.11
N VAL A 573 -10.76 -2.97 -2.09
CA VAL A 573 -12.21 -2.78 -2.17
C VAL A 573 -12.50 -1.32 -1.83
N PRO A 574 -13.11 -0.53 -2.71
CA PRO A 574 -13.47 0.84 -2.39
C PRO A 574 -14.57 0.86 -1.32
N THR A 575 -14.38 1.70 -0.30
CA THR A 575 -15.40 1.92 0.73
C THR A 575 -16.55 2.74 0.17
N GLU A 576 -17.70 2.74 0.85
CA GLU A 576 -18.82 3.61 0.48
C GLU A 576 -18.39 5.08 0.41
N LEU A 577 -17.60 5.54 1.40
CA LEU A 577 -17.01 6.87 1.38
C LEU A 577 -16.14 7.09 0.13
N GLY A 578 -15.31 6.11 -0.22
CA GLY A 578 -14.45 6.16 -1.40
C GLY A 578 -15.24 6.30 -2.69
N GLN A 579 -16.29 5.48 -2.88
CA GLN A 579 -17.16 5.53 -4.05
C GLN A 579 -17.88 6.87 -4.17
N VAL A 580 -18.44 7.37 -3.07
CA VAL A 580 -19.13 8.66 -3.05
C VAL A 580 -18.19 9.81 -3.38
N VAL A 581 -17.01 9.86 -2.74
CA VAL A 581 -15.99 10.89 -3.02
C VAL A 581 -15.53 10.80 -4.47
N CYS A 582 -15.32 9.60 -4.99
CA CYS A 582 -14.94 9.38 -6.39
C CYS A 582 -15.99 9.93 -7.36
N LYS A 583 -17.27 9.55 -7.20
CA LYS A 583 -18.38 10.01 -8.04
C LYS A 583 -18.51 11.53 -8.03
N MET A 584 -18.44 12.15 -6.85
CA MET A 584 -18.51 13.60 -6.73
C MET A 584 -17.34 14.31 -7.41
N LEU A 585 -16.12 13.77 -7.26
CA LEU A 585 -14.93 14.34 -7.89
C LEU A 585 -14.96 14.18 -9.41
N VAL A 586 -15.38 13.03 -9.93
CA VAL A 586 -15.51 12.79 -11.39
C VAL A 586 -16.53 13.73 -12.00
N GLN A 587 -17.68 13.96 -11.34
CA GLN A 587 -18.72 14.86 -11.83
C GLN A 587 -18.31 16.33 -11.79
N SER A 588 -17.62 16.77 -10.72
CA SER A 588 -17.30 18.19 -10.54
C SER A 588 -15.94 18.61 -11.09
N PHE A 589 -15.01 17.66 -11.26
CA PHE A 589 -13.64 17.91 -11.74
C PHE A 589 -13.23 16.88 -12.80
N PRO A 590 -13.96 16.76 -13.93
CA PRO A 590 -13.76 15.70 -14.92
C PRO A 590 -12.32 15.68 -15.45
N ASP A 591 -11.71 16.84 -15.71
CA ASP A 591 -10.35 16.94 -16.23
C ASP A 591 -9.32 16.44 -15.21
N VAL A 592 -9.38 16.94 -13.96
CA VAL A 592 -8.44 16.56 -12.90
C VAL A 592 -8.54 15.08 -12.56
N MET A 593 -9.72 14.49 -12.73
CA MET A 593 -9.99 13.07 -12.49
C MET A 593 -9.74 12.20 -13.72
N ASN A 594 -9.37 12.79 -14.85
CA ASN A 594 -9.08 12.05 -16.08
C ASN A 594 -7.70 11.39 -16.02
N VAL A 595 -7.67 10.10 -16.35
CA VAL A 595 -6.44 9.29 -16.40
C VAL A 595 -5.43 9.87 -17.39
N LYS A 596 -5.88 10.16 -18.63
CA LYS A 596 -5.03 10.71 -19.70
C LYS A 596 -4.49 12.09 -19.35
N PHE A 597 -5.30 12.93 -18.69
CA PHE A 597 -4.85 14.24 -18.21
C PHE A 597 -3.74 14.09 -17.15
N THR A 598 -3.91 13.17 -16.21
CA THR A 598 -2.91 12.92 -15.16
C THR A 598 -1.60 12.40 -15.76
N ALA A 599 -1.67 11.48 -16.72
CA ALA A 599 -0.51 11.00 -17.47
C ALA A 599 0.18 12.15 -18.24
N GLY A 600 -0.58 12.97 -18.95
CA GLY A 600 -0.04 14.13 -19.66
C GLY A 600 0.64 15.16 -18.75
N VAL A 601 0.14 15.35 -17.53
CA VAL A 601 0.84 16.22 -16.55
C VAL A 601 2.16 15.61 -16.11
N GLU A 602 2.25 14.30 -15.92
CA GLU A 602 3.53 13.64 -15.62
C GLU A 602 4.54 13.75 -16.78
N GLU A 603 4.06 13.67 -18.03
CA GLU A 603 4.90 13.93 -19.23
C GLU A 603 5.38 15.38 -19.31
N LEU A 604 4.52 16.36 -18.97
CA LEU A 604 4.92 17.76 -18.90
C LEU A 604 5.99 18.01 -17.83
N LEU A 605 5.90 17.30 -16.69
CA LEU A 605 6.92 17.36 -15.65
C LEU A 605 8.25 16.76 -16.13
N ASP A 606 8.23 15.70 -16.93
CA ASP A 606 9.43 15.13 -17.56
C ASP A 606 10.03 16.12 -18.58
N LYS A 607 9.22 16.78 -19.39
CA LYS A 607 9.68 17.85 -20.32
C LYS A 607 10.27 19.08 -19.62
N ILE A 608 9.77 19.44 -18.41
CA ILE A 608 10.41 20.49 -17.61
C ILE A 608 11.80 20.04 -17.15
N GLU A 609 11.92 18.77 -16.73
CA GLU A 609 13.20 18.20 -16.30
C GLU A 609 14.24 18.16 -17.42
N GLU A 610 13.80 17.90 -18.64
CA GLU A 610 14.62 17.93 -19.86
C GLU A 610 14.91 19.35 -20.34
N GLY A 611 14.30 20.38 -19.77
CA GLY A 611 14.46 21.79 -20.15
C GLY A 611 13.69 22.19 -21.42
N GLU A 612 12.81 21.34 -21.92
CA GLU A 612 12.02 21.58 -23.16
C GLU A 612 10.89 22.61 -22.96
N ILE A 613 10.35 22.70 -21.75
CA ILE A 613 9.23 23.59 -21.43
C ILE A 613 9.43 24.34 -20.10
N GLY A 614 9.04 25.61 -20.06
CA GLY A 614 9.11 26.41 -18.84
C GLY A 614 8.03 26.06 -17.82
N TRP A 615 8.41 25.83 -16.58
CA TRP A 615 7.51 25.42 -15.50
C TRP A 615 6.36 26.41 -15.22
N LYS A 616 6.59 27.73 -15.34
CA LYS A 616 5.55 28.74 -15.14
C LYS A 616 4.43 28.65 -16.19
N LYS A 617 4.77 28.32 -17.44
CA LYS A 617 3.80 28.11 -18.52
C LYS A 617 2.87 26.94 -18.17
N VAL A 618 3.41 25.80 -17.73
CA VAL A 618 2.63 24.63 -17.33
C VAL A 618 1.66 24.96 -16.20
N LEU A 619 2.10 25.71 -15.18
CA LEU A 619 1.25 26.13 -14.07
C LEU A 619 0.15 27.10 -14.51
N LYS A 620 0.46 28.05 -15.38
CA LYS A 620 -0.49 29.02 -15.90
C LYS A 620 -1.58 28.33 -16.72
N ASP A 621 -1.19 27.44 -17.63
CA ASP A 621 -2.12 26.70 -18.49
C ASP A 621 -3.03 25.77 -17.68
N PHE A 622 -2.50 25.17 -16.61
CA PHE A 622 -3.30 24.39 -15.68
C PHE A 622 -4.25 25.27 -14.87
N TRP A 623 -3.77 26.35 -14.26
CA TRP A 623 -4.56 27.18 -13.34
C TRP A 623 -5.74 27.84 -14.03
N SER A 624 -5.57 28.37 -15.24
CA SER A 624 -6.62 29.05 -16.00
C SER A 624 -7.87 28.16 -16.20
N LYS A 625 -7.69 26.86 -16.46
CA LYS A 625 -8.77 25.89 -16.61
C LYS A 625 -9.31 25.42 -15.25
N PHE A 626 -8.41 25.19 -14.30
CA PHE A 626 -8.77 24.66 -12.99
C PHE A 626 -9.58 25.66 -12.15
N GLU A 627 -9.27 26.96 -12.23
CA GLU A 627 -9.99 28.01 -11.50
C GLU A 627 -11.46 28.09 -11.90
N VAL A 628 -11.76 28.04 -13.19
CA VAL A 628 -13.14 28.02 -13.71
C VAL A 628 -13.90 26.80 -13.19
N THR A 629 -13.29 25.62 -13.28
CA THR A 629 -13.90 24.37 -12.79
C THR A 629 -14.09 24.40 -11.27
N LEU A 630 -13.17 25.04 -10.53
CA LEU A 630 -13.23 25.16 -9.07
C LEU A 630 -14.43 26.03 -8.63
N GLU A 631 -14.66 27.18 -9.27
CA GLU A 631 -15.79 28.04 -8.93
C GLU A 631 -17.11 27.33 -9.23
N LYS A 632 -17.24 26.74 -10.41
CA LYS A 632 -18.41 25.92 -10.77
C LYS A 632 -18.68 24.80 -9.76
N ALA A 633 -17.64 24.09 -9.32
CA ALA A 633 -17.77 23.01 -8.34
C ALA A 633 -18.20 23.49 -6.95
N LYS A 634 -17.84 24.69 -6.53
CA LYS A 634 -18.30 25.25 -5.24
C LYS A 634 -19.83 25.42 -5.21
N GLU A 635 -20.42 25.83 -6.33
CA GLU A 635 -21.85 26.08 -6.45
C GLU A 635 -22.63 24.78 -6.72
N GLU A 636 -22.23 24.01 -7.72
CA GLU A 636 -23.00 22.91 -8.27
C GLU A 636 -22.79 21.57 -7.54
N MET A 637 -21.67 21.38 -6.81
CA MET A 637 -21.40 20.11 -6.14
C MET A 637 -22.47 19.79 -5.08
N LYS A 638 -23.10 18.64 -5.19
CA LYS A 638 -24.16 18.16 -4.28
C LYS A 638 -23.72 18.18 -2.82
N ASN A 639 -24.55 18.68 -1.93
CA ASN A 639 -24.27 18.72 -0.49
C ASN A 639 -24.89 17.51 0.20
N LEU A 640 -24.10 16.47 0.39
CA LEU A 640 -24.55 15.23 1.01
C LEU A 640 -24.85 15.36 2.50
N LYS A 641 -24.24 16.31 3.21
CA LYS A 641 -24.57 16.56 4.62
C LYS A 641 -25.98 17.07 4.83
N LYS A 642 -26.52 17.78 3.84
CA LYS A 642 -27.89 18.31 3.86
C LYS A 642 -28.89 17.33 3.23
N GLN A 643 -28.41 16.29 2.59
CA GLN A 643 -29.25 15.30 1.95
C GLN A 643 -29.83 14.35 3.00
N LEU A 644 -31.13 14.26 3.04
CA LEU A 644 -31.91 13.33 3.84
C LEU A 644 -32.44 12.27 2.88
N ILE A 645 -32.04 11.05 3.04
CA ILE A 645 -32.53 9.94 2.22
C ILE A 645 -33.57 9.20 3.07
N PRO A 646 -34.88 9.29 2.75
CA PRO A 646 -35.92 8.56 3.46
C PRO A 646 -35.71 7.06 3.29
N THR A 647 -36.06 6.27 4.29
CA THR A 647 -35.87 4.82 4.29
C THR A 647 -37.16 4.03 4.30
N GLY A 648 -38.32 4.70 4.52
CA GLY A 648 -39.59 4.04 4.74
C GLY A 648 -39.72 3.31 6.09
N ILE A 649 -38.71 3.43 6.97
CA ILE A 649 -38.71 2.74 8.27
C ILE A 649 -39.09 3.72 9.38
N ASN A 650 -40.20 3.45 10.06
CA ASN A 650 -40.68 4.28 11.15
C ASN A 650 -39.73 4.30 12.35
N CYS A 651 -39.65 5.46 13.01
CA CYS A 651 -38.82 5.63 14.19
C CYS A 651 -39.44 4.90 15.41
N LYS A 652 -38.72 3.94 15.97
CA LYS A 652 -39.16 3.19 17.16
C LYS A 652 -39.24 4.01 18.46
N LYS A 653 -38.84 5.29 18.43
CA LYS A 653 -38.79 6.14 19.63
C LYS A 653 -39.91 7.16 19.70
N CYS A 654 -40.31 7.78 18.59
CA CYS A 654 -41.37 8.80 18.57
C CYS A 654 -42.57 8.40 17.72
N GLU A 655 -42.57 7.24 17.09
CA GLU A 655 -43.65 6.63 16.28
C GLU A 655 -44.09 7.46 15.07
N ASP A 656 -44.09 8.81 15.19
CA ASP A 656 -44.48 9.76 14.13
C ASP A 656 -43.37 10.09 13.11
N GLY A 657 -42.11 9.72 13.40
CA GLY A 657 -40.98 10.04 12.57
C GLY A 657 -40.51 8.83 11.75
N GLU A 658 -39.85 9.12 10.62
CA GLU A 658 -39.18 8.12 9.77
C GLU A 658 -37.67 8.19 9.97
N TYR A 659 -36.97 7.07 9.85
CA TYR A 659 -35.49 7.09 9.75
C TYR A 659 -35.03 7.56 8.40
N HIS A 660 -34.18 8.60 8.38
CA HIS A 660 -33.45 9.07 7.22
C HIS A 660 -31.97 8.68 7.31
N ILE A 661 -31.36 8.27 6.20
CA ILE A 661 -29.94 8.12 6.11
C ILE A 661 -29.30 9.51 6.07
N LYS A 662 -28.41 9.77 7.03
CA LYS A 662 -27.60 11.00 7.12
C LYS A 662 -26.11 10.67 7.09
N TRP A 663 -25.31 11.59 6.54
CA TRP A 663 -23.85 11.50 6.60
C TRP A 663 -23.32 12.13 7.88
N GLY A 664 -22.69 11.34 8.73
CA GLY A 664 -22.03 11.77 9.94
C GLY A 664 -20.50 11.75 9.83
N ARG A 665 -19.83 12.02 10.94
CA ARG A 665 -18.37 12.04 11.01
C ARG A 665 -17.71 10.66 10.75
N ASN A 666 -18.41 9.59 11.05
CA ASN A 666 -17.91 8.22 10.97
C ASN A 666 -18.53 7.42 9.80
N GLY A 667 -19.28 8.07 8.91
CA GLY A 667 -20.00 7.43 7.81
C GLY A 667 -21.50 7.69 7.85
N GLN A 668 -22.27 6.92 7.11
CA GLN A 668 -23.73 6.98 7.12
C GLN A 668 -24.30 6.39 8.42
N PHE A 669 -25.41 6.95 8.87
CA PHE A 669 -26.20 6.46 9.99
C PHE A 669 -27.68 6.83 9.79
N LEU A 670 -28.56 6.12 10.45
CA LEU A 670 -30.00 6.45 10.49
C LEU A 670 -30.25 7.49 11.58
N ALA A 671 -31.02 8.51 11.26
CA ALA A 671 -31.50 9.52 12.20
C ALA A 671 -32.97 9.77 11.97
N CYS A 672 -33.72 9.97 13.06
CA CYS A 672 -35.12 10.31 12.97
C CYS A 672 -35.34 11.64 12.23
N SER A 673 -36.40 11.72 11.42
CA SER A 673 -36.83 12.95 10.71
C SER A 673 -37.16 14.07 11.69
N ASN A 674 -37.69 13.75 12.86
CA ASN A 674 -38.09 14.69 13.89
C ASN A 674 -36.94 15.21 14.76
N TYR A 675 -35.69 15.14 14.26
CA TYR A 675 -34.57 15.77 14.98
C TYR A 675 -34.70 17.31 14.90
N PRO A 676 -34.52 18.06 16.00
CA PRO A 676 -33.92 17.69 17.29
C PRO A 676 -34.86 17.11 18.35
N ASP A 677 -36.18 17.13 18.16
CA ASP A 677 -37.14 16.70 19.18
C ASP A 677 -37.01 15.19 19.48
N CYS A 678 -36.76 14.40 18.43
CA CYS A 678 -36.38 13.00 18.56
C CYS A 678 -34.90 12.78 18.17
N ASN A 679 -34.10 12.40 19.14
CA ASN A 679 -32.65 12.15 18.95
C ASN A 679 -32.31 10.68 18.64
N SER A 680 -33.27 9.89 18.13
CA SER A 680 -33.04 8.47 17.79
C SER A 680 -32.07 8.32 16.63
N THR A 681 -31.00 7.58 16.83
CA THR A 681 -29.99 7.28 15.79
C THR A 681 -29.55 5.83 15.88
N HIS A 682 -29.29 5.20 14.71
CA HIS A 682 -28.84 3.80 14.62
C HIS A 682 -27.77 3.65 13.56
N ASP A 683 -26.86 2.70 13.77
CA ASP A 683 -26.01 2.15 12.71
C ASP A 683 -26.82 1.12 11.93
N PHE A 684 -26.50 0.93 10.64
CA PHE A 684 -27.22 0.01 9.77
C PHE A 684 -26.28 -0.70 8.79
N LYS A 685 -26.78 -1.78 8.21
CA LYS A 685 -26.17 -2.44 7.04
C LYS A 685 -27.19 -2.48 5.91
N LYS A 686 -26.72 -2.46 4.68
CA LYS A 686 -27.51 -2.78 3.49
C LYS A 686 -27.10 -4.15 3.01
N ASP A 687 -28.08 -4.99 2.66
CA ASP A 687 -27.82 -6.24 1.94
C ASP A 687 -27.56 -5.97 0.43
N LEU A 688 -27.39 -7.05 -0.33
CA LEU A 688 -27.13 -6.96 -1.77
C LEU A 688 -28.31 -6.38 -2.56
N GLU A 689 -29.52 -6.47 -2.02
CA GLU A 689 -30.75 -5.96 -2.62
C GLU A 689 -31.04 -4.50 -2.22
N GLY A 690 -30.20 -3.94 -1.31
CA GLY A 690 -30.33 -2.57 -0.82
C GLY A 690 -31.22 -2.40 0.40
N THR A 691 -31.76 -3.50 0.96
CA THR A 691 -32.62 -3.48 2.16
C THR A 691 -31.80 -3.05 3.39
N ILE A 692 -32.39 -2.18 4.20
CA ILE A 692 -31.74 -1.59 5.36
C ILE A 692 -32.00 -2.44 6.60
N HIS A 693 -30.96 -3.00 7.17
CA HIS A 693 -30.98 -3.72 8.44
C HIS A 693 -30.42 -2.83 9.55
N ILE A 694 -31.29 -2.43 10.48
CA ILE A 694 -30.89 -1.66 11.66
C ILE A 694 -30.06 -2.53 12.57
N LEU A 695 -28.83 -2.11 12.86
CA LEU A 695 -27.95 -2.83 13.79
C LEU A 695 -28.37 -2.60 15.24
N PRO A 696 -28.39 -3.64 16.07
CA PRO A 696 -28.71 -3.50 17.51
C PRO A 696 -27.67 -2.62 18.20
N LYS A 697 -28.09 -1.81 19.14
CA LYS A 697 -27.21 -1.01 19.99
C LYS A 697 -26.46 -1.92 20.95
N ASN A 698 -25.16 -1.81 20.95
CA ASN A 698 -24.31 -2.51 21.90
C ASN A 698 -24.20 -1.69 23.19
N TYR A 699 -24.61 -2.27 24.29
CA TYR A 699 -24.49 -1.67 25.60
C TYR A 699 -23.31 -2.25 26.39
N PHE A 700 -22.71 -1.40 27.20
CA PHE A 700 -21.67 -1.82 28.12
C PHE A 700 -22.31 -2.47 29.35
N HIS A 701 -21.60 -3.40 29.98
CA HIS A 701 -22.13 -4.19 31.10
C HIS A 701 -22.36 -3.37 32.38
N ASP A 702 -21.56 -2.31 32.60
CA ASP A 702 -21.72 -1.45 33.77
C ASP A 702 -22.68 -0.29 33.49
N PRO A 703 -23.55 0.12 34.43
CA PRO A 703 -24.41 1.27 34.28
C PRO A 703 -23.62 2.59 34.33
N CYS A 704 -24.24 3.67 33.92
CA CYS A 704 -23.65 5.00 33.99
C CYS A 704 -23.42 5.41 35.46
N PRO A 705 -22.19 5.74 35.88
CA PRO A 705 -21.88 6.10 37.25
C PRO A 705 -22.49 7.43 37.71
N THR A 706 -23.05 8.21 36.76
CA THR A 706 -23.63 9.54 37.06
C THR A 706 -25.15 9.49 37.21
N CYS A 707 -25.85 8.71 36.37
CA CYS A 707 -27.33 8.70 36.33
C CYS A 707 -27.94 7.30 36.35
N GLY A 708 -27.17 6.24 36.47
CA GLY A 708 -27.63 4.84 36.52
C GLY A 708 -28.17 4.26 35.22
N LYS A 709 -28.33 5.04 34.13
CA LYS A 709 -28.81 4.57 32.83
C LYS A 709 -27.74 3.75 32.11
N ARG A 710 -28.11 3.07 31.01
CA ARG A 710 -27.19 2.23 30.24
C ARG A 710 -26.10 3.05 29.55
N LEU A 711 -24.93 2.45 29.39
CA LEU A 711 -23.81 3.00 28.63
C LEU A 711 -23.76 2.37 27.24
N GLU A 712 -23.97 3.15 26.20
CA GLU A 712 -23.88 2.72 24.80
C GLU A 712 -22.43 2.71 24.31
N VAL A 713 -22.01 1.60 23.67
CA VAL A 713 -20.67 1.48 23.07
C VAL A 713 -20.63 2.22 21.73
N LYS A 714 -19.74 3.18 21.63
CA LYS A 714 -19.51 4.01 20.42
C LYS A 714 -18.09 3.86 19.91
N THR A 715 -17.90 4.04 18.59
CA THR A 715 -16.58 4.06 17.98
C THR A 715 -16.14 5.50 17.69
N GLY A 716 -14.96 5.87 18.14
CA GLY A 716 -14.38 7.19 17.94
C GLY A 716 -12.99 7.15 17.28
N ARG A 717 -12.37 8.33 17.10
CA ARG A 717 -11.05 8.48 16.49
C ARG A 717 -9.96 7.66 17.20
N TYR A 718 -10.10 7.49 18.52
CA TYR A 718 -9.08 6.84 19.35
C TYR A 718 -9.46 5.42 19.78
N GLY A 719 -10.45 4.81 19.15
CA GLY A 719 -10.98 3.49 19.48
C GLY A 719 -12.39 3.54 20.04
N ARG A 720 -12.86 2.42 20.61
CA ARG A 720 -14.17 2.33 21.23
C ARG A 720 -14.19 3.09 22.57
N PHE A 721 -15.35 3.66 22.87
CA PHE A 721 -15.65 4.32 24.13
C PHE A 721 -17.11 4.07 24.50
N VAL A 722 -17.47 4.28 25.74
CA VAL A 722 -18.85 4.17 26.18
C VAL A 722 -19.41 5.53 26.57
N ARG A 723 -20.67 5.78 26.22
CA ARG A 723 -21.37 7.03 26.50
C ARG A 723 -22.75 6.74 27.04
N CYS A 724 -23.21 7.55 28.00
CA CYS A 724 -24.55 7.42 28.55
C CYS A 724 -25.60 7.54 27.43
N GLU A 725 -26.60 6.67 27.45
CA GLU A 725 -27.71 6.72 26.48
C GLU A 725 -28.55 8.00 26.60
N ASP A 726 -28.50 8.66 27.74
CA ASP A 726 -29.19 9.93 28.01
C ASP A 726 -28.41 11.20 27.61
N TYR A 727 -27.36 11.02 26.77
CA TYR A 727 -26.66 12.18 26.23
C TYR A 727 -27.60 12.98 25.29
N PRO A 728 -27.63 14.31 25.38
CA PRO A 728 -26.71 15.21 26.08
C PRO A 728 -27.08 15.56 27.55
N HIS A 729 -28.18 15.09 28.09
CA HIS A 729 -28.59 15.41 29.47
C HIS A 729 -27.56 14.85 30.50
N CYS A 730 -27.02 13.67 30.24
CA CYS A 730 -25.92 13.09 30.95
C CYS A 730 -24.67 13.03 30.07
N GLU A 731 -23.67 13.88 30.33
CA GLU A 731 -22.44 13.98 29.52
C GLU A 731 -21.39 12.86 29.78
N THR A 732 -21.75 11.82 30.54
CA THR A 732 -20.80 10.76 30.92
C THR A 732 -20.28 10.02 29.72
N THR A 733 -18.95 10.07 29.55
CA THR A 733 -18.21 9.36 28.51
C THR A 733 -16.96 8.72 29.12
N LEU A 734 -16.82 7.40 28.99
CA LEU A 734 -15.74 6.61 29.59
C LEU A 734 -14.99 5.79 28.51
N PRO A 735 -13.74 5.39 28.74
CA PRO A 735 -13.07 4.45 27.87
C PRO A 735 -13.79 3.10 27.82
N TYR A 736 -13.81 2.44 26.67
CA TYR A 736 -14.28 1.06 26.59
C TYR A 736 -13.23 0.13 27.20
N THR A 737 -13.57 -0.46 28.34
CA THR A 737 -12.66 -1.34 29.09
C THR A 737 -13.06 -2.80 28.97
N LEU A 738 -12.07 -3.69 28.98
CA LEU A 738 -12.31 -5.12 29.12
C LEU A 738 -12.47 -5.46 30.62
N PRO A 739 -13.22 -6.51 30.98
CA PRO A 739 -13.39 -6.96 32.37
C PRO A 739 -12.14 -7.69 32.87
N ILE A 740 -10.97 -7.11 32.60
CA ILE A 740 -9.67 -7.71 32.94
C ILE A 740 -8.86 -6.65 33.70
N VAL A 741 -8.58 -6.94 34.95
CA VAL A 741 -7.73 -6.10 35.80
C VAL A 741 -6.28 -6.23 35.36
N CYS A 742 -5.56 -5.13 35.33
CA CYS A 742 -4.15 -5.12 34.98
C CYS A 742 -3.31 -5.90 36.02
N PRO A 743 -2.58 -6.94 35.65
CA PRO A 743 -1.82 -7.75 36.61
C PRO A 743 -0.62 -7.00 37.22
N ASP A 744 -0.14 -5.95 36.57
CA ASP A 744 1.02 -5.18 37.05
C ASP A 744 0.64 -4.17 38.14
N CYS A 745 -0.42 -3.38 37.97
CA CYS A 745 -0.84 -2.39 38.97
C CYS A 745 -2.02 -2.85 39.86
N LYS A 746 -2.72 -3.92 39.48
CA LYS A 746 -3.87 -4.50 40.19
C LYS A 746 -5.06 -3.54 40.41
N ILE A 747 -5.01 -2.32 39.87
CA ILE A 747 -6.02 -1.25 40.01
C ILE A 747 -6.74 -0.98 38.70
N GLY A 748 -6.00 -0.73 37.62
CA GLY A 748 -6.56 -0.38 36.32
C GLY A 748 -7.09 -1.60 35.56
N LYS A 749 -8.06 -1.37 34.64
CA LYS A 749 -8.53 -2.34 33.64
C LYS A 749 -7.87 -2.04 32.29
N PHE A 750 -7.86 -3.01 31.37
CA PHE A 750 -7.39 -2.77 30.01
C PHE A 750 -8.45 -2.05 29.17
N ALA A 751 -8.09 -0.86 28.63
CA ALA A 751 -8.92 -0.11 27.70
C ALA A 751 -8.45 -0.32 26.27
N GLU A 752 -9.39 -0.56 25.36
CA GLU A 752 -9.09 -0.60 23.93
C GLU A 752 -8.79 0.81 23.41
N LYS A 753 -7.66 0.97 22.77
CA LYS A 753 -7.19 2.25 22.22
C LYS A 753 -6.69 2.05 20.78
N LYS A 754 -6.77 3.09 19.96
CA LYS A 754 -6.24 3.10 18.61
C LYS A 754 -4.99 3.97 18.55
N SER A 755 -3.89 3.41 18.07
CA SER A 755 -2.62 4.14 17.92
C SER A 755 -2.74 5.19 16.80
N ARG A 756 -1.80 6.13 16.73
CA ARG A 756 -1.73 7.11 15.62
C ARG A 756 -1.54 6.46 14.24
N TYR A 757 -1.12 5.22 14.19
CA TYR A 757 -0.96 4.40 12.97
C TYR A 757 -2.17 3.51 12.66
N GLY A 758 -3.30 3.72 13.35
CA GLY A 758 -4.54 2.98 13.10
C GLY A 758 -4.64 1.60 13.76
N LYS A 759 -3.56 1.08 14.37
CA LYS A 759 -3.56 -0.24 15.04
C LYS A 759 -4.20 -0.14 16.42
N TYR A 760 -5.01 -1.13 16.77
CA TYR A 760 -5.58 -1.28 18.10
C TYR A 760 -4.52 -1.82 19.07
N PHE A 761 -4.57 -1.34 20.30
CA PHE A 761 -3.81 -1.84 21.43
C PHE A 761 -4.63 -1.71 22.70
N TYR A 762 -4.27 -2.46 23.71
CA TYR A 762 -4.96 -2.51 24.99
C TYR A 762 -4.03 -1.95 26.07
N GLY A 763 -4.33 -0.77 26.57
CA GLY A 763 -3.54 -0.08 27.57
C GLY A 763 -4.24 -0.03 28.91
N CYS A 764 -3.47 -0.09 29.99
CA CYS A 764 -4.00 0.07 31.33
C CYS A 764 -4.66 1.45 31.53
N THR A 765 -5.82 1.48 32.20
CA THR A 765 -6.52 2.74 32.49
C THR A 765 -5.82 3.59 33.53
N ASN A 766 -4.92 3.01 34.32
CA ASN A 766 -4.10 3.72 35.30
C ASN A 766 -2.85 4.38 34.68
N TYR A 767 -2.84 4.61 33.39
CA TYR A 767 -1.77 5.38 32.74
C TYR A 767 -1.88 6.87 33.11
N PRO A 768 -0.78 7.57 33.43
CA PRO A 768 0.63 7.22 33.22
C PRO A 768 1.33 6.41 34.34
N GLU A 769 0.69 6.21 35.50
CA GLU A 769 1.27 5.50 36.64
C GLU A 769 1.57 4.03 36.31
N CYS A 770 0.76 3.43 35.46
CA CYS A 770 0.99 2.10 34.92
C CYS A 770 1.09 2.14 33.38
N THR A 771 2.23 1.73 32.86
CA THR A 771 2.53 1.74 31.41
C THR A 771 2.23 0.41 30.70
N ASN A 772 1.59 -0.56 31.39
CA ASN A 772 1.29 -1.86 30.83
C ASN A 772 0.36 -1.74 29.61
N ALA A 773 0.80 -2.24 28.45
CA ALA A 773 0.04 -2.22 27.21
C ALA A 773 0.36 -3.44 26.33
N LEU A 774 -0.67 -3.99 25.69
CA LEU A 774 -0.58 -5.14 24.79
C LEU A 774 -1.06 -4.78 23.38
N TRP A 775 -0.38 -5.29 22.37
CA TRP A 775 -0.78 -5.15 20.96
C TRP A 775 -1.80 -6.20 20.50
N SER A 776 -2.12 -7.16 21.36
CA SER A 776 -3.10 -8.21 21.14
C SER A 776 -4.18 -8.17 22.23
N ARG A 777 -5.38 -8.62 21.91
CA ARG A 777 -6.47 -8.64 22.87
C ARG A 777 -6.10 -9.53 24.06
N PRO A 778 -6.10 -9.02 25.30
CA PRO A 778 -5.82 -9.80 26.48
C PRO A 778 -7.01 -10.73 26.83
N TYR A 779 -6.67 -11.90 27.37
CA TYR A 779 -7.57 -12.86 27.95
C TYR A 779 -7.07 -13.24 29.34
N LYS A 780 -8.00 -13.42 30.29
CA LYS A 780 -7.66 -13.87 31.64
C LYS A 780 -7.34 -15.37 31.59
N ASN A 781 -6.09 -15.66 31.33
CA ASN A 781 -5.53 -17.01 31.25
C ASN A 781 -4.11 -16.98 31.80
N ASP A 782 -3.87 -17.69 32.90
CA ASP A 782 -2.56 -17.76 33.51
C ASP A 782 -1.59 -18.47 32.58
N CYS A 783 -0.38 -17.93 32.45
CA CYS A 783 0.63 -18.53 31.60
C CYS A 783 1.18 -19.78 32.26
N PRO A 784 1.11 -20.97 31.63
CA PRO A 784 1.62 -22.21 32.21
C PRO A 784 3.11 -22.19 32.53
N SER A 785 3.88 -21.35 31.81
CA SER A 785 5.34 -21.28 31.95
C SER A 785 5.81 -20.30 33.04
N CYS A 786 5.14 -19.14 33.22
CA CYS A 786 5.63 -18.09 34.12
C CYS A 786 4.57 -17.55 35.08
N GLY A 787 3.37 -18.11 35.11
CA GLY A 787 2.28 -17.70 36.01
C GLY A 787 1.72 -16.29 35.77
N TYR A 788 2.02 -15.63 34.65
CA TYR A 788 1.48 -14.30 34.37
C TYR A 788 -0.02 -14.38 34.03
N ALA A 789 -0.83 -13.63 34.76
CA ALA A 789 -2.29 -13.80 34.84
C ALA A 789 -3.07 -13.45 33.55
N ILE A 790 -2.40 -13.01 32.48
CA ILE A 790 -3.04 -12.72 31.19
C ILE A 790 -2.19 -13.20 30.03
N MET A 791 -2.85 -13.64 28.98
CA MET A 791 -2.24 -13.96 27.70
C MET A 791 -2.92 -13.16 26.58
N GLY A 792 -2.19 -12.86 25.52
CA GLY A 792 -2.69 -12.10 24.37
C GLY A 792 -3.08 -13.00 23.22
N TYR A 793 -4.27 -12.78 22.63
CA TYR A 793 -4.73 -13.53 21.44
C TYR A 793 -3.90 -13.21 20.22
N ARG A 794 -3.49 -14.23 19.50
CA ARG A 794 -2.74 -14.13 18.25
C ARG A 794 -3.27 -15.15 17.25
N GLU A 795 -3.44 -14.73 16.01
CA GLU A 795 -3.82 -15.60 14.92
C GLU A 795 -2.86 -15.41 13.75
N THR A 796 -2.32 -16.49 13.22
CA THR A 796 -1.44 -16.48 12.06
C THR A 796 -1.80 -17.60 11.11
N LYS A 797 -1.61 -17.40 9.81
CA LYS A 797 -1.88 -18.43 8.78
C LYS A 797 -1.05 -19.71 8.97
N ARG A 798 0.11 -19.62 9.61
CA ARG A 798 1.04 -20.75 9.80
C ARG A 798 0.78 -21.52 11.08
N GLU A 799 0.43 -20.82 12.16
CA GLU A 799 0.34 -21.38 13.51
C GLU A 799 -1.12 -21.38 14.04
N GLY A 800 -2.09 -20.95 13.25
CA GLY A 800 -3.50 -20.88 13.66
C GLY A 800 -3.78 -19.84 14.75
N LYS A 801 -4.86 -20.09 15.51
CA LYS A 801 -5.30 -19.28 16.66
C LYS A 801 -4.55 -19.72 17.92
N GLN A 802 -3.94 -18.80 18.66
CA GLN A 802 -3.16 -19.08 19.87
C GLN A 802 -3.29 -17.97 20.90
N LEU A 803 -3.06 -18.31 22.17
CA LEU A 803 -2.76 -17.34 23.22
C LEU A 803 -1.23 -17.28 23.45
N GLN A 804 -0.67 -16.09 23.46
CA GLN A 804 0.77 -15.88 23.72
C GLN A 804 0.99 -15.05 24.98
N CYS A 805 1.85 -15.52 25.87
CA CYS A 805 2.23 -14.75 27.04
C CYS A 805 3.03 -13.48 26.66
N PRO A 806 2.65 -12.30 27.16
CA PRO A 806 3.39 -11.07 26.85
C PRO A 806 4.77 -11.02 27.50
N LYS A 807 5.01 -11.72 28.63
CA LYS A 807 6.28 -11.77 29.34
C LYS A 807 7.26 -12.79 28.77
N CYS A 808 6.91 -14.08 28.82
CA CYS A 808 7.84 -15.17 28.47
C CYS A 808 7.65 -15.69 27.03
N LYS A 809 6.66 -15.18 26.28
CA LYS A 809 6.33 -15.59 24.89
C LYS A 809 5.84 -17.04 24.74
N PHE A 810 5.60 -17.75 25.82
CA PHE A 810 4.99 -19.08 25.82
C PHE A 810 3.66 -19.04 25.07
N LYS A 811 3.35 -20.06 24.29
CA LYS A 811 2.16 -20.16 23.45
C LYS A 811 1.29 -21.32 23.91
N VAL A 812 -0.02 -21.11 23.85
CA VAL A 812 -1.06 -22.13 24.07
C VAL A 812 -1.99 -22.10 22.88
N ASP A 813 -2.31 -23.24 22.31
CA ASP A 813 -3.26 -23.30 21.20
C ASP A 813 -4.65 -22.91 21.66
N TRP A 814 -5.38 -22.18 20.82
CA TRP A 814 -6.69 -21.62 21.18
C TRP A 814 -7.69 -22.67 21.58
N GLU A 815 -7.72 -23.79 20.90
CA GLU A 815 -8.63 -24.91 21.12
C GLU A 815 -8.42 -25.55 22.50
N ASP A 816 -7.22 -25.51 23.04
CA ASP A 816 -6.89 -26.04 24.37
C ASP A 816 -7.31 -25.11 25.50
N THR A 817 -7.64 -23.84 25.16
CA THR A 817 -8.10 -22.86 26.15
C THR A 817 -9.58 -22.99 26.42
N LYS A 818 -10.04 -22.55 27.62
CA LYS A 818 -11.48 -22.48 27.92
C LYS A 818 -12.24 -21.61 26.90
N PHE A 819 -11.64 -20.58 26.35
CA PHE A 819 -12.27 -19.66 25.39
C PHE A 819 -12.48 -20.33 24.02
N GLY A 820 -11.53 -21.15 23.55
CA GLY A 820 -11.70 -21.95 22.35
C GLY A 820 -12.77 -23.02 22.48
N LYS A 821 -12.84 -23.67 23.63
CA LYS A 821 -13.89 -24.63 23.94
C LYS A 821 -15.28 -23.99 24.01
N GLU A 822 -15.39 -22.81 24.60
CA GLU A 822 -16.65 -22.03 24.63
C GLU A 822 -17.06 -21.55 23.22
N GLU A 823 -16.10 -21.15 22.35
CA GLU A 823 -16.36 -20.78 20.96
C GLU A 823 -16.89 -21.99 20.16
N ALA A 824 -16.25 -23.15 20.28
CA ALA A 824 -16.64 -24.37 19.60
C ALA A 824 -18.05 -24.87 20.04
N ALA A 825 -18.38 -24.72 21.33
CA ALA A 825 -19.69 -25.07 21.85
C ALA A 825 -20.82 -24.17 21.29
N LYS A 826 -20.53 -22.85 21.14
CA LYS A 826 -21.49 -21.91 20.53
C LYS A 826 -21.70 -22.19 19.05
N GLN A 827 -20.63 -22.49 18.29
CA GLN A 827 -20.75 -22.83 16.88
C GLN A 827 -21.60 -24.09 16.66
N LYS A 828 -21.43 -25.11 17.50
CA LYS A 828 -22.28 -26.31 17.44
C LYS A 828 -23.76 -26.00 17.72
N SER A 829 -24.07 -25.16 18.72
CA SER A 829 -25.46 -24.78 19.01
C SER A 829 -26.09 -23.92 17.91
N GLU A 830 -25.29 -23.07 17.21
CA GLU A 830 -25.78 -22.32 16.06
C GLU A 830 -26.01 -23.21 14.83
N GLU A 831 -25.14 -24.20 14.58
CA GLU A 831 -25.32 -25.19 13.51
C GLU A 831 -26.54 -26.12 13.76
N GLU A 832 -26.80 -26.50 15.01
CA GLU A 832 -27.97 -27.29 15.40
C GLU A 832 -29.25 -26.46 15.21
N SER A 833 -29.28 -25.19 15.61
CA SER A 833 -30.43 -24.32 15.43
C SER A 833 -30.76 -24.01 13.95
N VAL A 834 -29.76 -24.01 13.07
CA VAL A 834 -29.96 -23.86 11.62
C VAL A 834 -30.48 -25.14 10.98
N LYS A 835 -30.10 -26.31 11.51
CA LYS A 835 -30.62 -27.61 11.05
C LYS A 835 -32.07 -27.89 11.51
N GLU A 836 -32.49 -27.32 12.62
CA GLU A 836 -33.88 -27.41 13.10
C GLU A 836 -34.83 -26.42 12.41
N SER A 837 -34.29 -25.41 11.73
CA SER A 837 -35.07 -24.38 11.00
C SER A 837 -35.07 -24.57 9.48
N SER A 838 -34.37 -25.57 8.93
CA SER A 838 -34.42 -26.03 7.54
C SER A 838 -35.18 -27.34 7.42
#